data_71fcd4394ed6d6a32ca9a68e4819e2ac
#
_entry.id   71fcd4394ed6d6a32ca9a68e4819e2ac
#
_cell.length_a   1.000
_cell.length_b   1.000
_cell.length_c   1.000
_cell.angle_alpha   90.00
_cell.angle_beta   90.00
_cell.angle_gamma   90.00
#
_symmetry.space_group_name_H-M   'P 1'
#
loop_
_entity.id
_entity.type
_entity.pdbx_description
1 polymer ?
#
loop_
_entity_poly.entity_id
_entity_poly.type
_entity_poly.pdbx_seq_one_letter_code
_entity_poly.pdbx_strand_id
1 'polypeptide(L)'
;MKYVNAPVMKKDAMALVTGKPVYTDDLAPKDCLIVKVLRSPHAHALIEEINITNALKQKGIECILTYKDVPHRRFTMAGQTFPEPSPYDRYILDQRVRFVGDAVAIVAGEDEAAVDRALKLIKVKYQVLEPVLDYHTAKDNPVLVHPEEDWKALCPVGADNKRNLCASGMDSDGDVDGVMKDCDIVMEGTYHVKAMQQSMMETFRTATYLDTYGRINILSSTQIPFHVRRILANALDIPKSKVRVIKPRIGGGFGAKQTVVAEVYPAIVTMKTGKPAKIIYTREESLIASSPRHEMEVTVKLGAMKDGMIRALDLYTLSNTGAFGEHGPTTVGLSGHKSIPMYQTEAFRFRYDVVYTNHMSAGAYRGYGATQGIFAVESMVNRLADKLGMDPLEIRYKNMTHEGDVMPAYYGETANSCKLEDCLRKTADMIGWEKKPLRQVMPDGKIRGLGTAMAMQGSAISNCDVGSVTIKLSDEGFYNVIVGCTDMGTGCDTIIAQFVADSLDTDIDNIAVFGVDTDTSPYDSGSYASSTTYLTGMAAVKAAEQMREKLLQLAAKILEEDITKLEFDGKRVFCEETGKEVSLFDLATASMVNNEIALEVTYSHSSPVSPPPFMAACAEVEVDPETGAIELLDYTACVDCGTVVNTNLARVQTEGGLLQGIGMTLYEDVWYNEKGVNLSNSLMQYKIPTRLDFDKIRVEFESSYEPTGPFGAKSIGEIVINTPAPAIAQAVYNATGVWVNELPITPEKILKGMHVI
;
A
#
# COMPACT_ATOMS: atom_id res chain seq x y z
N MET A 1 26.85 -2.11 15.66
CA MET A 1 25.40 -1.83 15.66
C MET A 1 24.84 -2.21 17.02
N LYS A 2 24.18 -1.26 17.68
CA LYS A 2 23.56 -1.47 19.00
C LYS A 2 22.02 -1.57 18.87
N TYR A 3 21.45 -0.86 17.91
CA TYR A 3 20.00 -0.71 17.75
C TYR A 3 19.47 -1.35 16.48
N VAL A 4 20.19 -1.33 15.36
CA VAL A 4 19.79 -2.06 14.14
C VAL A 4 19.90 -3.56 14.43
N ASN A 5 18.90 -4.32 13.98
CA ASN A 5 18.69 -5.75 14.28
C ASN A 5 18.32 -6.03 15.75
N ALA A 6 17.73 -5.05 16.45
CA ALA A 6 17.29 -5.20 17.83
C ALA A 6 15.78 -4.95 18.00
N PRO A 7 15.13 -5.57 18.99
CA PRO A 7 13.70 -5.40 19.24
C PRO A 7 13.42 -4.11 20.04
N VAL A 8 13.79 -2.96 19.51
CA VAL A 8 13.55 -1.67 20.14
C VAL A 8 12.05 -1.41 20.27
N MET A 9 11.63 -0.95 21.46
CA MET A 9 10.24 -0.60 21.70
C MET A 9 9.84 0.60 20.84
N LYS A 10 8.64 0.53 20.23
CA LYS A 10 8.10 1.60 19.42
C LYS A 10 8.04 2.93 20.19
N LYS A 11 8.60 4.01 19.62
CA LYS A 11 8.76 5.30 20.32
C LYS A 11 7.44 5.90 20.86
N ASP A 12 6.34 5.66 20.19
CA ASP A 12 5.00 6.12 20.58
C ASP A 12 4.17 5.07 21.32
N ALA A 13 4.72 3.90 21.65
CA ALA A 13 3.99 2.78 22.25
C ALA A 13 3.20 3.21 23.50
N MET A 14 3.84 3.95 24.42
CA MET A 14 3.21 4.38 25.68
C MET A 14 2.07 5.37 25.44
N ALA A 15 2.19 6.27 24.45
CA ALA A 15 1.11 7.19 24.11
C ALA A 15 -0.12 6.43 23.57
N LEU A 16 0.11 5.42 22.71
CA LEU A 16 -0.95 4.62 22.11
C LEU A 16 -1.66 3.75 23.14
N VAL A 17 -0.93 2.98 23.96
CA VAL A 17 -1.53 2.04 24.92
C VAL A 17 -2.19 2.75 26.12
N THR A 18 -1.82 4.00 26.41
CA THR A 18 -2.42 4.81 27.47
C THR A 18 -3.52 5.75 26.96
N GLY A 19 -3.87 5.68 25.68
CA GLY A 19 -4.98 6.44 25.09
C GLY A 19 -4.74 7.96 25.05
N LYS A 20 -3.51 8.40 24.78
CA LYS A 20 -3.23 9.83 24.57
C LYS A 20 -3.90 10.33 23.29
N PRO A 21 -4.39 11.58 23.25
CA PRO A 21 -5.00 12.17 22.06
C PRO A 21 -3.91 12.41 20.98
N VAL A 22 -3.91 11.61 19.95
CA VAL A 22 -2.87 11.64 18.89
C VAL A 22 -3.42 11.52 17.47
N TYR A 23 -4.70 11.15 17.30
CA TYR A 23 -5.34 10.97 16.01
C TYR A 23 -6.01 12.24 15.50
N THR A 24 -6.44 12.26 14.25
CA THR A 24 -7.01 13.44 13.59
C THR A 24 -8.18 14.05 14.36
N ASP A 25 -9.13 13.24 14.84
CA ASP A 25 -10.30 13.74 15.55
C ASP A 25 -9.95 14.27 16.95
N ASP A 26 -8.95 13.68 17.60
CA ASP A 26 -8.46 14.16 18.90
C ASP A 26 -7.84 15.56 18.82
N LEU A 27 -7.20 15.88 17.69
CA LEU A 27 -6.44 17.10 17.48
C LEU A 27 -7.22 18.16 16.67
N ALA A 28 -8.40 17.83 16.17
CA ALA A 28 -9.24 18.75 15.43
C ALA A 28 -9.69 19.94 16.31
N PRO A 29 -9.82 21.17 15.77
CA PRO A 29 -10.43 22.28 16.49
C PRO A 29 -11.80 21.91 17.06
N LYS A 30 -12.08 22.34 18.29
CA LYS A 30 -13.32 21.94 19.01
C LYS A 30 -14.61 22.50 18.41
N ASP A 31 -14.50 23.60 17.69
CA ASP A 31 -15.60 24.35 17.06
C ASP A 31 -15.76 24.03 15.57
N CYS A 32 -15.22 22.87 15.11
CA CYS A 32 -15.39 22.44 13.73
C CYS A 32 -16.86 22.26 13.34
N LEU A 33 -17.21 22.79 12.18
CA LEU A 33 -18.42 22.36 11.48
C LEU A 33 -18.31 20.87 11.15
N ILE A 34 -19.40 20.14 11.37
CA ILE A 34 -19.52 18.74 10.95
C ILE A 34 -19.89 18.69 9.48
N VAL A 35 -19.08 18.01 8.69
CA VAL A 35 -19.29 17.83 7.25
C VAL A 35 -19.73 16.41 6.95
N LYS A 36 -20.83 16.28 6.18
CA LYS A 36 -21.27 15.00 5.61
C LYS A 36 -21.59 15.17 4.13
N VAL A 37 -21.60 14.05 3.41
CA VAL A 37 -21.82 14.01 1.95
C VAL A 37 -23.12 13.29 1.65
N LEU A 38 -24.01 13.95 0.89
CA LEU A 38 -25.15 13.27 0.25
C LEU A 38 -24.61 12.39 -0.89
N ARG A 39 -24.99 11.13 -0.91
CA ARG A 39 -24.48 10.15 -1.85
C ARG A 39 -25.54 9.71 -2.85
N SER A 40 -25.11 9.41 -4.07
CA SER A 40 -25.97 8.93 -5.14
C SER A 40 -26.54 7.53 -4.83
N PRO A 41 -27.86 7.33 -5.03
CA PRO A 41 -28.48 6.01 -5.00
C PRO A 41 -28.37 5.27 -6.36
N HIS A 42 -27.83 5.94 -7.40
CA HIS A 42 -27.76 5.42 -8.77
C HIS A 42 -26.31 5.18 -9.18
N ALA A 43 -26.10 4.10 -9.91
CA ALA A 43 -24.79 3.75 -10.45
C ALA A 43 -24.37 4.69 -11.62
N HIS A 44 -25.33 5.16 -12.41
CA HIS A 44 -25.07 6.10 -13.49
C HIS A 44 -26.31 7.01 -13.70
N ALA A 45 -26.14 8.31 -13.51
CA ALA A 45 -27.21 9.27 -13.71
C ALA A 45 -26.68 10.70 -13.92
N LEU A 46 -27.54 11.55 -14.51
CA LEU A 46 -27.35 13.00 -14.53
C LEU A 46 -28.27 13.66 -13.50
N ILE A 47 -27.74 14.60 -12.73
CA ILE A 47 -28.54 15.45 -11.84
C ILE A 47 -29.23 16.51 -12.69
N GLU A 48 -30.55 16.38 -12.85
CA GLU A 48 -31.37 17.39 -13.55
C GLU A 48 -31.67 18.58 -12.65
N GLU A 49 -32.02 18.31 -11.37
CA GLU A 49 -32.34 19.32 -10.38
C GLU A 49 -31.91 18.86 -8.99
N ILE A 50 -31.39 19.78 -8.20
CA ILE A 50 -31.11 19.60 -6.77
C ILE A 50 -31.75 20.74 -5.98
N ASN A 51 -32.69 20.40 -5.10
CA ASN A 51 -33.40 21.36 -4.26
C ASN A 51 -32.96 21.26 -2.81
N ILE A 52 -32.23 22.25 -2.37
CA ILE A 52 -31.66 22.39 -1.02
C ILE A 52 -32.43 23.36 -0.12
N THR A 53 -33.52 23.98 -0.62
CA THR A 53 -34.22 25.09 0.04
C THR A 53 -34.66 24.77 1.47
N ASN A 54 -35.26 23.61 1.71
CA ASN A 54 -35.74 23.21 3.02
C ASN A 54 -34.60 22.73 3.94
N ALA A 55 -33.55 22.16 3.35
CA ALA A 55 -32.38 21.74 4.09
C ALA A 55 -31.59 22.95 4.64
N LEU A 56 -31.40 23.98 3.82
CA LEU A 56 -30.77 25.25 4.26
C LEU A 56 -31.48 25.97 5.40
N LYS A 57 -32.79 25.79 5.52
CA LYS A 57 -33.59 26.40 6.61
C LYS A 57 -33.46 25.65 7.95
N GLN A 58 -32.82 24.53 8.00
CA GLN A 58 -32.62 23.77 9.23
C GLN A 58 -31.69 24.53 10.16
N LYS A 59 -32.12 24.68 11.44
CA LYS A 59 -31.28 25.29 12.47
C LYS A 59 -29.97 24.52 12.64
N GLY A 60 -28.87 25.23 12.70
CA GLY A 60 -27.53 24.68 12.85
C GLY A 60 -26.84 24.30 11.52
N ILE A 61 -27.48 24.56 10.37
CA ILE A 61 -26.84 24.39 9.05
C ILE A 61 -26.12 25.67 8.66
N GLU A 62 -24.84 25.54 8.34
CA GLU A 62 -23.99 26.64 7.88
C GLU A 62 -24.00 26.78 6.37
N CYS A 63 -23.80 25.69 5.63
CA CYS A 63 -23.86 25.71 4.18
C CYS A 63 -24.18 24.32 3.59
N ILE A 64 -24.71 24.35 2.36
CA ILE A 64 -24.88 23.17 1.50
C ILE A 64 -24.28 23.53 0.15
N LEU A 65 -23.31 22.70 -0.32
CA LEU A 65 -22.62 22.91 -1.58
C LEU A 65 -23.02 21.79 -2.57
N THR A 66 -23.29 22.20 -3.80
CA THR A 66 -23.61 21.34 -4.93
C THR A 66 -22.53 21.47 -6.01
N TYR A 67 -22.64 20.72 -7.10
CA TYR A 67 -21.70 20.86 -8.24
C TYR A 67 -21.64 22.28 -8.82
N LYS A 68 -22.62 23.15 -8.54
CA LYS A 68 -22.65 24.56 -8.99
C LYS A 68 -21.81 25.49 -8.09
N ASP A 69 -21.46 25.02 -6.90
CA ASP A 69 -20.85 25.85 -5.84
C ASP A 69 -19.36 25.59 -5.65
N VAL A 70 -18.81 24.58 -6.33
CA VAL A 70 -17.42 24.13 -6.23
C VAL A 70 -16.63 24.42 -7.51
N PRO A 71 -15.28 24.50 -7.45
CA PRO A 71 -14.48 24.65 -8.66
C PRO A 71 -14.72 23.53 -9.66
N HIS A 72 -14.94 23.90 -10.93
CA HIS A 72 -15.10 22.93 -12.02
C HIS A 72 -13.73 22.64 -12.63
N ARG A 73 -12.92 21.89 -11.89
CA ARG A 73 -11.57 21.54 -12.28
C ARG A 73 -11.30 20.07 -12.02
N ARG A 74 -10.88 19.34 -13.08
CA ARG A 74 -10.54 17.93 -12.96
C ARG A 74 -9.26 17.72 -12.18
N PHE A 75 -9.26 16.70 -11.34
CA PHE A 75 -8.08 16.20 -10.62
C PHE A 75 -8.08 14.68 -10.61
N THR A 76 -6.97 14.09 -10.21
CA THR A 76 -6.89 12.67 -9.85
C THR A 76 -6.79 12.53 -8.34
N MET A 77 -7.39 11.48 -7.78
CA MET A 77 -7.31 11.19 -6.35
C MET A 77 -6.01 10.48 -5.97
N ALA A 78 -5.34 9.85 -6.92
CA ALA A 78 -4.11 9.12 -6.70
C ALA A 78 -2.96 10.04 -6.32
N GLY A 79 -2.18 9.64 -5.31
CA GLY A 79 -0.99 10.36 -4.89
C GLY A 79 0.24 9.47 -4.95
N GLN A 80 0.97 9.55 -6.04
CA GLN A 80 2.16 8.74 -6.27
C GLN A 80 3.33 9.57 -6.81
N THR A 81 3.19 10.19 -7.98
CA THR A 81 4.25 10.96 -8.63
C THR A 81 3.71 12.22 -9.29
N PHE A 82 4.55 12.92 -10.07
CA PHE A 82 4.11 13.99 -10.94
C PHE A 82 5.02 14.04 -12.20
N PRO A 83 4.44 14.00 -13.44
CA PRO A 83 3.02 13.88 -13.72
C PRO A 83 2.44 12.55 -13.20
N GLU A 84 1.17 12.60 -12.74
CA GLU A 84 0.49 11.41 -12.23
C GLU A 84 0.12 10.50 -13.40
N PRO A 85 0.43 9.18 -13.36
CA PRO A 85 0.02 8.22 -14.39
C PRO A 85 -1.49 8.09 -14.51
N SER A 86 -2.19 8.29 -13.40
CA SER A 86 -3.65 8.19 -13.34
C SER A 86 -4.34 9.34 -14.08
N PRO A 87 -5.43 9.07 -14.80
CA PRO A 87 -6.21 10.11 -15.49
C PRO A 87 -6.77 11.17 -14.55
N TYR A 88 -6.92 12.38 -15.08
CA TYR A 88 -7.64 13.50 -14.46
C TYR A 88 -9.10 13.40 -14.87
N ASP A 89 -9.87 12.66 -14.09
CA ASP A 89 -11.22 12.23 -14.44
C ASP A 89 -12.30 12.63 -13.42
N ARG A 90 -11.91 13.21 -12.26
CA ARG A 90 -12.83 13.55 -11.17
C ARG A 90 -12.94 15.05 -10.92
N TYR A 91 -14.15 15.50 -10.51
CA TYR A 91 -14.44 16.79 -9.89
C TYR A 91 -14.72 16.62 -8.40
N ILE A 92 -14.72 17.73 -7.63
CA ILE A 92 -15.14 17.72 -6.21
C ILE A 92 -16.57 17.20 -6.09
N LEU A 93 -17.48 17.78 -6.88
CA LEU A 93 -18.84 17.34 -7.13
C LEU A 93 -19.12 17.47 -8.63
N ASP A 94 -19.85 16.52 -9.19
CA ASP A 94 -20.17 16.51 -10.62
C ASP A 94 -21.70 16.46 -10.82
N GLN A 95 -22.16 16.94 -11.96
CA GLN A 95 -23.52 16.75 -12.41
C GLN A 95 -23.80 15.30 -12.81
N ARG A 96 -22.78 14.56 -13.27
CA ARG A 96 -22.85 13.13 -13.56
C ARG A 96 -22.36 12.33 -12.36
N VAL A 97 -23.22 11.48 -11.81
CA VAL A 97 -22.84 10.47 -10.83
C VAL A 97 -22.52 9.15 -11.54
N ARG A 98 -21.46 8.48 -11.07
CA ARG A 98 -20.85 7.34 -11.76
C ARG A 98 -20.85 6.03 -11.00
N PHE A 99 -21.23 6.04 -9.71
CA PHE A 99 -21.42 4.82 -8.93
C PHE A 99 -22.41 5.06 -7.77
N VAL A 100 -22.97 3.99 -7.23
CA VAL A 100 -23.81 4.08 -6.03
C VAL A 100 -22.90 4.42 -4.82
N GLY A 101 -23.08 5.61 -4.27
CA GLY A 101 -22.18 6.16 -3.23
C GLY A 101 -21.39 7.39 -3.69
N ASP A 102 -21.44 7.76 -4.97
CA ASP A 102 -20.80 8.97 -5.50
C ASP A 102 -21.32 10.25 -4.84
N ALA A 103 -20.48 11.28 -4.72
CA ALA A 103 -20.79 12.49 -4.02
C ALA A 103 -21.75 13.39 -4.81
N VAL A 104 -22.86 13.82 -4.20
CA VAL A 104 -23.92 14.66 -4.82
C VAL A 104 -23.94 16.06 -4.23
N ALA A 105 -23.84 16.18 -2.90
CA ALA A 105 -23.81 17.45 -2.20
C ALA A 105 -23.01 17.34 -0.89
N ILE A 106 -22.41 18.44 -0.47
CA ILE A 106 -21.71 18.58 0.81
C ILE A 106 -22.60 19.39 1.74
N VAL A 107 -22.87 18.87 2.93
CA VAL A 107 -23.64 19.55 3.98
C VAL A 107 -22.75 19.82 5.17
N ALA A 108 -22.71 21.04 5.64
CA ALA A 108 -21.95 21.44 6.82
C ALA A 108 -22.84 22.16 7.84
N GLY A 109 -22.67 21.79 9.11
CA GLY A 109 -23.45 22.34 10.21
C GLY A 109 -22.76 22.23 11.57
N GLU A 110 -23.39 22.82 12.59
CA GLU A 110 -22.84 22.94 13.95
C GLU A 110 -22.79 21.58 14.70
N ASP A 111 -23.70 20.67 14.37
CA ASP A 111 -23.78 19.36 14.99
C ASP A 111 -24.25 18.29 14.01
N GLU A 112 -23.92 17.04 14.32
CA GLU A 112 -24.20 15.88 13.47
C GLU A 112 -25.70 15.67 13.23
N ALA A 113 -26.54 15.88 14.27
CA ALA A 113 -27.99 15.69 14.16
C ALA A 113 -28.63 16.71 13.23
N ALA A 114 -28.13 17.96 13.22
CA ALA A 114 -28.58 18.99 12.30
C ALA A 114 -28.24 18.63 10.86
N VAL A 115 -27.02 18.18 10.63
CA VAL A 115 -26.55 17.75 9.30
C VAL A 115 -27.34 16.55 8.80
N ASP A 116 -27.60 15.55 9.63
CA ASP A 116 -28.39 14.36 9.27
C ASP A 116 -29.85 14.70 8.93
N ARG A 117 -30.46 15.66 9.65
CA ARG A 117 -31.79 16.15 9.28
C ARG A 117 -31.78 16.86 7.93
N ALA A 118 -30.78 17.72 7.69
CA ALA A 118 -30.67 18.46 6.45
C ALA A 118 -30.46 17.53 5.24
N LEU A 119 -29.59 16.51 5.35
CA LEU A 119 -29.39 15.52 4.29
C LEU A 119 -30.69 14.87 3.82
N LYS A 120 -31.60 14.53 4.76
CA LYS A 120 -32.92 13.93 4.45
C LYS A 120 -33.89 14.87 3.74
N LEU A 121 -33.66 16.18 3.80
CA LEU A 121 -34.52 17.22 3.20
C LEU A 121 -34.04 17.67 1.81
N ILE A 122 -32.83 17.29 1.40
CA ILE A 122 -32.37 17.55 0.04
C ILE A 122 -33.14 16.64 -0.93
N LYS A 123 -33.69 17.24 -1.97
CA LYS A 123 -34.39 16.50 -3.03
C LYS A 123 -33.58 16.59 -4.31
N VAL A 124 -33.28 15.45 -4.91
CA VAL A 124 -32.54 15.38 -6.17
C VAL A 124 -33.42 14.68 -7.21
N LYS A 125 -33.52 15.29 -8.38
CA LYS A 125 -34.13 14.69 -9.56
C LYS A 125 -33.03 14.19 -10.47
N TYR A 126 -33.06 12.91 -10.80
CA TYR A 126 -32.08 12.26 -11.65
C TYR A 126 -32.68 11.84 -12.98
N GLN A 127 -31.91 12.02 -14.04
CA GLN A 127 -32.06 11.25 -15.27
C GLN A 127 -31.16 10.02 -15.13
N VAL A 128 -31.77 8.87 -14.86
CA VAL A 128 -31.03 7.63 -14.71
C VAL A 128 -30.55 7.17 -16.09
N LEU A 129 -29.30 6.79 -16.18
CA LEU A 129 -28.63 6.27 -17.36
C LEU A 129 -28.35 4.78 -17.20
N GLU A 130 -28.10 4.11 -18.32
CA GLU A 130 -27.64 2.72 -18.32
C GLU A 130 -26.23 2.65 -17.72
N PRO A 131 -25.99 1.77 -16.71
CA PRO A 131 -24.66 1.62 -16.13
C PRO A 131 -23.86 0.51 -16.84
N VAL A 132 -22.54 0.65 -16.85
CA VAL A 132 -21.58 -0.40 -17.21
C VAL A 132 -21.13 -1.08 -15.93
N LEU A 133 -21.67 -2.27 -15.63
CA LEU A 133 -21.38 -2.99 -14.38
C LEU A 133 -20.49 -4.22 -14.60
N ASP A 134 -20.54 -4.84 -15.77
CA ASP A 134 -19.67 -5.96 -16.12
C ASP A 134 -18.38 -5.45 -16.77
N TYR A 135 -17.26 -5.62 -16.07
CA TYR A 135 -15.96 -5.14 -16.55
C TYR A 135 -15.43 -5.95 -17.76
N HIS A 136 -15.93 -7.16 -18.01
CA HIS A 136 -15.57 -7.93 -19.20
C HIS A 136 -16.14 -7.30 -20.49
N THR A 137 -17.26 -6.59 -20.39
CA THR A 137 -17.92 -5.92 -21.49
C THR A 137 -17.71 -4.40 -21.51
N ALA A 138 -16.90 -3.88 -20.58
CA ALA A 138 -16.71 -2.44 -20.42
C ALA A 138 -15.85 -1.82 -21.54
N LYS A 139 -14.78 -2.52 -21.96
CA LYS A 139 -13.94 -2.07 -23.07
C LYS A 139 -14.75 -2.01 -24.35
N ASP A 140 -14.66 -0.88 -25.04
CA ASP A 140 -15.38 -0.61 -26.30
C ASP A 140 -16.92 -0.66 -26.16
N ASN A 141 -17.45 -0.53 -24.93
CA ASN A 141 -18.89 -0.43 -24.68
C ASN A 141 -19.44 0.89 -25.24
N PRO A 142 -20.62 0.89 -25.88
CA PRO A 142 -21.25 2.12 -26.39
C PRO A 142 -21.65 3.11 -25.28
N VAL A 143 -21.87 2.62 -24.03
CA VAL A 143 -22.10 3.46 -22.86
C VAL A 143 -20.76 3.85 -22.28
N LEU A 144 -20.49 5.16 -22.20
CA LEU A 144 -19.22 5.69 -21.68
C LEU A 144 -19.38 6.15 -20.25
N VAL A 145 -18.47 5.71 -19.38
CA VAL A 145 -18.38 6.18 -17.99
C VAL A 145 -17.88 7.63 -17.94
N HIS A 146 -16.95 7.98 -18.83
CA HIS A 146 -16.39 9.33 -19.00
C HIS A 146 -16.54 9.83 -20.45
N PRO A 147 -17.72 10.30 -20.86
CA PRO A 147 -17.92 10.82 -22.22
C PRO A 147 -17.34 12.23 -22.45
N GLU A 148 -16.92 12.93 -21.38
CA GLU A 148 -16.54 14.33 -21.39
C GLU A 148 -15.22 14.58 -22.14
N GLU A 149 -15.14 15.71 -22.86
CA GLU A 149 -13.97 16.10 -23.67
C GLU A 149 -12.81 16.65 -22.83
N ASP A 150 -13.06 17.13 -21.62
CA ASP A 150 -12.04 17.66 -20.71
C ASP A 150 -11.36 16.59 -19.84
N TRP A 151 -11.77 15.31 -19.99
CA TRP A 151 -11.03 14.18 -19.46
C TRP A 151 -9.62 14.12 -20.08
N LYS A 152 -8.60 13.79 -19.29
CA LYS A 152 -7.23 13.71 -19.80
C LYS A 152 -6.36 12.76 -18.98
N ALA A 153 -5.43 12.11 -19.67
CA ALA A 153 -4.26 11.45 -19.10
C ALA A 153 -3.02 12.27 -19.41
N LEU A 154 -2.11 12.43 -18.42
CA LEU A 154 -0.87 13.19 -18.59
C LEU A 154 0.31 12.29 -18.97
N CYS A 155 0.19 10.98 -18.78
CA CYS A 155 1.21 9.99 -19.11
C CYS A 155 0.71 9.05 -20.22
N PRO A 156 1.62 8.50 -21.04
CA PRO A 156 1.27 7.58 -22.14
C PRO A 156 0.99 6.17 -21.62
N VAL A 157 -0.09 6.00 -20.87
CA VAL A 157 -0.50 4.71 -20.25
C VAL A 157 -1.51 3.92 -21.12
N GLY A 158 -1.72 4.31 -22.37
CA GLY A 158 -2.71 3.67 -23.25
C GLY A 158 -4.16 3.95 -22.86
N ALA A 159 -4.38 5.09 -22.18
CA ALA A 159 -5.71 5.50 -21.73
C ALA A 159 -6.55 6.08 -22.87
N ASP A 160 -7.84 5.70 -22.94
CA ASP A 160 -8.82 6.20 -23.92
C ASP A 160 -10.22 6.15 -23.32
N ASN A 161 -10.75 7.31 -22.90
CA ASN A 161 -12.08 7.39 -22.29
C ASN A 161 -13.22 7.03 -23.27
N LYS A 162 -13.00 7.17 -24.58
CA LYS A 162 -14.01 6.80 -25.60
C LYS A 162 -14.12 5.28 -25.81
N ARG A 163 -13.21 4.53 -25.21
CA ARG A 163 -13.20 3.07 -25.18
C ARG A 163 -13.42 2.50 -23.78
N ASN A 164 -13.74 3.35 -22.80
CA ASN A 164 -13.74 3.00 -21.38
C ASN A 164 -12.41 2.42 -20.88
N LEU A 165 -11.27 2.80 -21.49
CA LEU A 165 -9.94 2.39 -21.07
C LEU A 165 -9.29 3.45 -20.16
N CYS A 166 -8.93 3.04 -18.95
CA CYS A 166 -8.10 3.80 -18.03
C CYS A 166 -6.59 3.62 -18.34
N ALA A 167 -6.23 2.42 -18.76
CA ALA A 167 -4.89 2.10 -19.23
C ALA A 167 -4.92 0.83 -20.11
N SER A 168 -3.91 0.69 -20.98
CA SER A 168 -3.67 -0.52 -21.77
C SER A 168 -2.20 -0.57 -22.15
N GLY A 169 -1.59 -1.75 -22.09
CA GLY A 169 -0.17 -1.88 -22.41
C GLY A 169 0.30 -3.30 -22.62
N MET A 170 1.56 -3.39 -23.07
CA MET A 170 2.26 -4.65 -23.26
C MET A 170 3.75 -4.46 -22.96
N ASP A 171 4.33 -5.46 -22.30
CA ASP A 171 5.77 -5.63 -22.14
C ASP A 171 6.17 -7.07 -22.49
N SER A 172 7.35 -7.26 -23.08
CA SER A 172 7.79 -8.59 -23.50
C SER A 172 9.30 -8.65 -23.73
N ASP A 173 9.85 -9.83 -23.53
CA ASP A 173 11.23 -10.16 -23.90
C ASP A 173 11.28 -11.57 -24.51
N GLY A 174 12.11 -11.75 -25.56
CA GLY A 174 12.23 -13.00 -26.30
C GLY A 174 11.04 -13.32 -27.24
N ASP A 175 11.14 -14.47 -27.92
CA ASP A 175 10.09 -14.99 -28.83
C ASP A 175 9.19 -15.98 -28.07
N VAL A 176 8.18 -15.47 -27.37
CA VAL A 176 7.26 -16.28 -26.56
C VAL A 176 6.55 -17.35 -27.39
N ASP A 177 6.08 -17.01 -28.60
CA ASP A 177 5.31 -17.94 -29.43
C ASP A 177 6.20 -19.04 -30.02
N GLY A 178 7.47 -18.72 -30.35
CA GLY A 178 8.47 -19.71 -30.78
C GLY A 178 8.85 -20.65 -29.64
N VAL A 179 9.19 -20.10 -28.45
CA VAL A 179 9.54 -20.90 -27.28
C VAL A 179 8.39 -21.81 -26.83
N MET A 180 7.13 -21.31 -26.84
CA MET A 180 5.95 -22.11 -26.51
C MET A 180 5.75 -23.32 -27.44
N LYS A 181 6.05 -23.18 -28.74
CA LYS A 181 5.97 -24.30 -29.70
C LYS A 181 6.95 -25.39 -29.42
N ASP A 182 8.12 -25.05 -28.87
CA ASP A 182 9.19 -25.99 -28.55
C ASP A 182 9.04 -26.61 -27.14
N CYS A 183 8.04 -26.23 -26.38
CA CYS A 183 7.74 -26.82 -25.08
C CYS A 183 6.99 -28.15 -25.19
N ASP A 184 7.33 -29.10 -24.33
CA ASP A 184 6.62 -30.37 -24.22
C ASP A 184 5.23 -30.22 -23.63
N ILE A 185 5.07 -29.22 -22.76
CA ILE A 185 3.84 -28.94 -22.02
C ILE A 185 3.51 -27.44 -22.18
N VAL A 186 2.32 -27.15 -22.64
CA VAL A 186 1.75 -25.81 -22.60
C VAL A 186 0.43 -25.87 -21.85
N MET A 187 0.28 -25.00 -20.86
CA MET A 187 -0.89 -24.91 -20.03
C MET A 187 -1.41 -23.47 -20.02
N GLU A 188 -2.73 -23.33 -19.92
CA GLU A 188 -3.38 -22.03 -19.81
C GLU A 188 -4.46 -22.08 -18.72
N GLY A 189 -4.60 -21.01 -17.97
CA GLY A 189 -5.62 -20.89 -16.93
C GLY A 189 -5.89 -19.45 -16.58
N THR A 190 -7.12 -19.16 -16.22
CA THR A 190 -7.58 -17.84 -15.81
C THR A 190 -7.93 -17.85 -14.33
N TYR A 191 -7.47 -16.80 -13.63
CA TYR A 191 -7.58 -16.66 -12.18
C TYR A 191 -8.24 -15.33 -11.84
N HIS A 192 -9.24 -15.37 -10.97
CA HIS A 192 -10.03 -14.20 -10.61
C HIS A 192 -9.83 -13.85 -9.13
N VAL A 193 -9.44 -12.60 -8.87
CA VAL A 193 -9.32 -12.02 -7.54
C VAL A 193 -10.29 -10.85 -7.45
N LYS A 194 -11.29 -10.97 -6.59
CA LYS A 194 -12.31 -9.94 -6.37
C LYS A 194 -11.75 -8.73 -5.66
N ALA A 195 -12.51 -7.63 -5.71
CA ALA A 195 -12.24 -6.45 -4.91
C ALA A 195 -12.32 -6.76 -3.41
N MET A 196 -11.49 -6.08 -2.59
CA MET A 196 -11.53 -6.21 -1.15
C MET A 196 -11.13 -4.90 -0.47
N GLN A 197 -11.65 -4.66 0.74
CA GLN A 197 -11.47 -3.45 1.52
C GLN A 197 -10.25 -3.53 2.42
N GLN A 198 -9.50 -2.42 2.56
CA GLN A 198 -8.36 -2.33 3.49
C GLN A 198 -8.78 -2.43 4.96
N SER A 199 -10.02 -2.05 5.27
CA SER A 199 -10.66 -2.21 6.57
C SER A 199 -9.83 -1.70 7.76
N MET A 200 -9.02 -0.64 7.53
CA MET A 200 -8.26 0.01 8.59
C MET A 200 -9.17 0.42 9.75
N MET A 201 -8.68 0.28 11.00
CA MET A 201 -9.49 0.56 12.18
C MET A 201 -9.93 2.03 12.23
N GLU A 202 -9.02 2.95 11.95
CA GLU A 202 -9.34 4.37 11.76
C GLU A 202 -9.90 4.59 10.35
N THR A 203 -11.19 4.95 10.26
CA THR A 203 -11.86 5.33 9.01
C THR A 203 -11.25 6.61 8.40
N PHE A 204 -11.63 6.98 7.19
CA PHE A 204 -11.18 8.24 6.58
C PHE A 204 -11.66 9.43 7.41
N ARG A 205 -10.74 10.35 7.73
CA ARG A 205 -11.07 11.55 8.51
C ARG A 205 -10.08 12.68 8.24
N THR A 206 -10.62 13.88 8.23
CA THR A 206 -9.85 15.11 7.98
C THR A 206 -10.50 16.26 8.71
N ALA A 207 -9.69 17.13 9.31
CA ALA A 207 -10.11 18.43 9.83
C ALA A 207 -9.35 19.55 9.10
N THR A 208 -10.00 20.69 8.91
CA THR A 208 -9.44 21.83 8.17
C THR A 208 -9.74 23.13 8.89
N TYR A 209 -8.81 24.09 8.80
CA TYR A 209 -8.98 25.43 9.37
C TYR A 209 -8.07 26.44 8.65
N LEU A 210 -8.39 27.72 8.74
CA LEU A 210 -7.53 28.80 8.23
C LEU A 210 -6.55 29.26 9.32
N ASP A 211 -5.28 29.48 8.95
CA ASP A 211 -4.34 30.16 9.82
C ASP A 211 -4.51 31.69 9.74
N THR A 212 -3.73 32.42 10.54
CA THR A 212 -3.75 33.89 10.60
C THR A 212 -3.34 34.55 9.28
N TYR A 213 -2.71 33.81 8.37
CA TYR A 213 -2.32 34.28 7.03
C TYR A 213 -3.34 33.90 5.95
N GLY A 214 -4.47 33.33 6.32
CA GLY A 214 -5.52 32.86 5.41
C GLY A 214 -5.11 31.64 4.58
N ARG A 215 -4.14 30.85 5.05
CA ARG A 215 -3.77 29.58 4.45
C ARG A 215 -4.64 28.48 5.02
N ILE A 216 -5.03 27.54 4.17
CA ILE A 216 -5.77 26.38 4.63
C ILE A 216 -4.82 25.31 5.20
N ASN A 217 -5.05 24.95 6.46
CA ASN A 217 -4.37 23.86 7.14
C ASN A 217 -5.25 22.62 7.09
N ILE A 218 -4.68 21.53 6.67
CA ILE A 218 -5.33 20.21 6.51
C ILE A 218 -4.71 19.24 7.51
N LEU A 219 -5.46 18.89 8.53
CA LEU A 219 -5.11 17.85 9.48
C LEU A 219 -5.69 16.55 8.98
N SER A 220 -4.89 15.69 8.34
CA SER A 220 -5.35 14.48 7.65
C SER A 220 -4.61 13.22 8.06
N SER A 221 -5.37 12.15 8.22
CA SER A 221 -4.86 10.78 8.36
C SER A 221 -4.48 10.24 6.98
N THR A 222 -3.32 10.67 6.47
CA THR A 222 -2.84 10.36 5.10
C THR A 222 -1.43 9.78 5.07
N GLN A 223 -1.17 8.89 4.11
CA GLN A 223 0.16 8.35 3.82
C GLN A 223 1.02 9.29 2.97
N ILE A 224 0.42 10.32 2.35
CA ILE A 224 0.99 11.11 1.25
C ILE A 224 0.81 12.63 1.44
N PRO A 225 1.26 13.24 2.54
CA PRO A 225 0.96 14.64 2.86
C PRO A 225 1.31 15.63 1.75
N PHE A 226 2.47 15.48 1.09
CA PHE A 226 2.90 16.35 0.01
C PHE A 226 2.06 16.20 -1.26
N HIS A 227 1.56 15.00 -1.54
CA HIS A 227 0.62 14.78 -2.64
C HIS A 227 -0.78 15.28 -2.31
N VAL A 228 -1.25 15.14 -1.06
CA VAL A 228 -2.51 15.77 -0.59
C VAL A 228 -2.45 17.28 -0.82
N ARG A 229 -1.34 17.95 -0.45
CA ARG A 229 -1.13 19.38 -0.72
C ARG A 229 -1.28 19.71 -2.21
N ARG A 230 -0.63 18.93 -3.09
CA ARG A 230 -0.69 19.10 -4.55
C ARG A 230 -2.10 18.89 -5.10
N ILE A 231 -2.75 17.82 -4.70
CA ILE A 231 -4.08 17.42 -5.19
C ILE A 231 -5.14 18.43 -4.75
N LEU A 232 -5.13 18.82 -3.46
CA LEU A 232 -6.07 19.81 -2.94
C LEU A 232 -5.87 21.19 -3.58
N ALA A 233 -4.64 21.63 -3.75
CA ALA A 233 -4.34 22.90 -4.45
C ALA A 233 -4.91 22.88 -5.88
N ASN A 234 -4.80 21.75 -6.58
CA ASN A 234 -5.36 21.58 -7.92
C ASN A 234 -6.90 21.52 -7.90
N ALA A 235 -7.49 20.70 -7.02
CA ALA A 235 -8.95 20.54 -6.94
C ALA A 235 -9.67 21.83 -6.51
N LEU A 236 -9.07 22.58 -5.58
CA LEU A 236 -9.60 23.84 -5.06
C LEU A 236 -9.26 25.07 -5.93
N ASP A 237 -8.44 24.87 -6.97
CA ASP A 237 -7.95 25.92 -7.86
C ASP A 237 -7.23 27.07 -7.13
N ILE A 238 -6.33 26.72 -6.21
CA ILE A 238 -5.53 27.68 -5.44
C ILE A 238 -4.04 27.35 -5.52
N PRO A 239 -3.14 28.34 -5.26
CA PRO A 239 -1.70 28.07 -5.21
C PRO A 239 -1.33 27.04 -4.13
N LYS A 240 -0.36 26.16 -4.41
CA LYS A 240 0.17 25.18 -3.42
C LYS A 240 0.65 25.83 -2.12
N SER A 241 1.19 27.04 -2.19
CA SER A 241 1.64 27.83 -1.02
C SER A 241 0.50 28.20 -0.05
N LYS A 242 -0.75 28.11 -0.50
CA LYS A 242 -1.94 28.35 0.33
C LYS A 242 -2.42 27.11 1.07
N VAL A 243 -1.79 25.95 0.86
CA VAL A 243 -2.16 24.67 1.47
C VAL A 243 -1.01 24.16 2.35
N ARG A 244 -1.29 23.88 3.62
CA ARG A 244 -0.40 23.19 4.55
C ARG A 244 -1.07 21.90 4.98
N VAL A 245 -0.36 20.78 4.94
CA VAL A 245 -0.86 19.47 5.39
C VAL A 245 -0.06 19.02 6.60
N ILE A 246 -0.78 18.66 7.65
CA ILE A 246 -0.23 18.14 8.91
C ILE A 246 -0.78 16.74 9.10
N LYS A 247 0.11 15.79 9.32
CA LYS A 247 -0.23 14.39 9.54
C LYS A 247 -0.17 14.05 11.03
N PRO A 248 -1.31 13.78 11.69
CA PRO A 248 -1.34 13.19 13.03
C PRO A 248 -0.92 11.73 13.02
N ARG A 249 -1.05 11.02 14.12
CA ARG A 249 -0.92 9.57 14.12
C ARG A 249 -2.01 8.93 13.25
N ILE A 250 -1.68 7.84 12.56
CA ILE A 250 -2.57 7.15 11.61
C ILE A 250 -2.94 5.78 12.17
N GLY A 251 -4.24 5.50 12.26
CA GLY A 251 -4.79 4.23 12.74
C GLY A 251 -4.95 3.15 11.66
N GLY A 252 -3.86 2.90 10.90
CA GLY A 252 -3.82 2.00 9.75
C GLY A 252 -4.10 2.70 8.43
N GLY A 253 -3.49 2.21 7.37
CA GLY A 253 -3.66 2.74 6.01
C GLY A 253 -3.76 1.64 4.97
N PHE A 254 -2.78 0.76 4.91
CA PHE A 254 -2.70 -0.39 3.99
C PHE A 254 -2.84 -0.02 2.51
N GLY A 255 -2.56 1.24 2.16
CA GLY A 255 -2.76 1.81 0.82
C GLY A 255 -4.02 2.67 0.69
N ALA A 256 -5.07 2.47 1.49
CA ALA A 256 -6.30 3.27 1.40
C ALA A 256 -6.05 4.77 1.52
N LYS A 257 -5.13 5.17 2.36
CA LYS A 257 -4.77 6.57 2.65
C LYS A 257 -3.66 7.12 1.74
N GLN A 258 -3.36 6.41 0.66
CA GLN A 258 -2.57 6.88 -0.48
C GLN A 258 -3.45 7.57 -1.54
N THR A 259 -4.75 7.65 -1.29
CA THR A 259 -5.76 8.28 -2.14
C THR A 259 -6.42 9.42 -1.36
N VAL A 260 -6.67 10.56 -2.03
CA VAL A 260 -7.41 11.69 -1.46
C VAL A 260 -8.90 11.39 -1.52
N VAL A 261 -9.46 10.83 -0.43
CA VAL A 261 -10.85 10.36 -0.37
C VAL A 261 -11.78 11.41 0.25
N ALA A 262 -11.42 11.94 1.42
CA ALA A 262 -12.31 12.79 2.22
C ALA A 262 -11.83 14.24 2.37
N GLU A 263 -10.56 14.52 2.10
CA GLU A 263 -9.88 15.78 2.42
C GLU A 263 -10.49 16.99 1.73
N VAL A 264 -10.95 16.81 0.50
CA VAL A 264 -11.47 17.90 -0.35
C VAL A 264 -12.78 18.49 0.21
N TYR A 265 -13.61 17.69 0.89
CA TYR A 265 -14.92 18.12 1.35
C TYR A 265 -14.86 19.14 2.51
N PRO A 266 -14.18 18.89 3.64
CA PRO A 266 -14.03 19.92 4.68
C PRO A 266 -13.18 21.09 4.20
N ALA A 267 -12.22 20.87 3.28
CA ALA A 267 -11.39 21.94 2.75
C ALA A 267 -12.21 23.01 2.01
N ILE A 268 -13.10 22.59 1.09
CA ILE A 268 -13.96 23.55 0.39
C ILE A 268 -14.96 24.25 1.33
N VAL A 269 -15.47 23.56 2.35
CA VAL A 269 -16.32 24.15 3.38
C VAL A 269 -15.57 25.25 4.15
N THR A 270 -14.37 24.95 4.65
CA THR A 270 -13.53 25.92 5.37
C THR A 270 -13.21 27.15 4.51
N MET A 271 -12.89 26.95 3.23
CA MET A 271 -12.63 28.07 2.31
C MET A 271 -13.86 28.94 2.07
N LYS A 272 -15.05 28.36 2.00
CA LYS A 272 -16.31 29.09 1.76
C LYS A 272 -16.83 29.81 2.99
N THR A 273 -16.67 29.21 4.18
CA THR A 273 -17.26 29.71 5.42
C THR A 273 -16.29 30.51 6.30
N GLY A 274 -14.97 30.31 6.11
CA GLY A 274 -13.94 30.81 7.00
C GLY A 274 -13.87 30.09 8.35
N LYS A 275 -14.72 29.07 8.58
CA LYS A 275 -14.82 28.32 9.84
C LYS A 275 -14.04 26.99 9.75
N PRO A 276 -13.51 26.47 10.87
CA PRO A 276 -12.99 25.12 10.91
C PRO A 276 -14.07 24.11 10.54
N ALA A 277 -13.69 23.04 9.83
CA ALA A 277 -14.60 21.99 9.42
C ALA A 277 -13.93 20.61 9.52
N LYS A 278 -14.71 19.57 9.84
CA LYS A 278 -14.21 18.19 9.86
C LYS A 278 -15.20 17.22 9.24
N ILE A 279 -14.63 16.17 8.64
CA ILE A 279 -15.36 15.01 8.15
C ILE A 279 -14.79 13.75 8.79
N ILE A 280 -15.66 12.85 9.25
CA ILE A 280 -15.31 11.54 9.76
C ILE A 280 -16.25 10.55 9.10
N TYR A 281 -15.69 9.69 8.23
CA TYR A 281 -16.48 8.63 7.61
C TYR A 281 -16.89 7.59 8.65
N THR A 282 -18.15 7.20 8.61
CA THR A 282 -18.61 5.98 9.28
C THR A 282 -17.93 4.75 8.66
N ARG A 283 -18.06 3.59 9.29
CA ARG A 283 -17.58 2.33 8.70
C ARG A 283 -18.30 2.03 7.38
N GLU A 284 -19.62 2.26 7.33
CA GLU A 284 -20.39 2.10 6.10
C GLU A 284 -19.87 3.01 4.99
N GLU A 285 -19.69 4.30 5.25
CA GLU A 285 -19.13 5.23 4.25
C GLU A 285 -17.74 4.80 3.77
N SER A 286 -16.89 4.28 4.67
CA SER A 286 -15.58 3.75 4.30
C SER A 286 -15.65 2.49 3.45
N LEU A 287 -16.73 1.73 3.51
CA LEU A 287 -16.94 0.52 2.70
C LEU A 287 -17.60 0.79 1.34
N ILE A 288 -18.40 1.88 1.22
CA ILE A 288 -19.18 2.18 0.00
C ILE A 288 -18.65 3.36 -0.81
N ALA A 289 -17.73 4.16 -0.28
CA ALA A 289 -17.24 5.38 -0.92
C ALA A 289 -15.75 5.62 -0.67
N SER A 290 -14.95 4.59 -0.85
CA SER A 290 -13.49 4.57 -0.66
C SER A 290 -12.78 4.07 -1.91
N SER A 291 -11.68 3.37 -1.74
CA SER A 291 -10.80 2.85 -2.81
C SER A 291 -10.34 1.42 -2.47
N PRO A 292 -11.18 0.39 -2.66
CA PRO A 292 -10.82 -1.01 -2.41
C PRO A 292 -9.71 -1.50 -3.36
N ARG A 293 -9.21 -2.73 -3.14
CA ARG A 293 -8.34 -3.44 -4.08
C ARG A 293 -9.01 -3.58 -5.43
N HIS A 294 -8.26 -3.43 -6.51
CA HIS A 294 -8.74 -3.71 -7.88
C HIS A 294 -9.17 -5.17 -8.02
N GLU A 295 -10.38 -5.39 -8.51
CA GLU A 295 -10.79 -6.68 -9.03
C GLU A 295 -10.02 -6.94 -10.32
N MET A 296 -9.40 -8.12 -10.42
CA MET A 296 -8.57 -8.51 -11.55
C MET A 296 -8.82 -9.94 -11.97
N GLU A 297 -8.84 -10.15 -13.28
CA GLU A 297 -8.74 -11.45 -13.89
C GLU A 297 -7.38 -11.57 -14.59
N VAL A 298 -6.62 -12.61 -14.24
CA VAL A 298 -5.28 -12.86 -14.77
C VAL A 298 -5.28 -14.18 -15.50
N THR A 299 -5.08 -14.14 -16.81
CA THR A 299 -4.88 -15.33 -17.65
C THR A 299 -3.39 -15.58 -17.79
N VAL A 300 -2.95 -16.78 -17.40
CA VAL A 300 -1.57 -17.23 -17.48
C VAL A 300 -1.47 -18.36 -18.49
N LYS A 301 -0.57 -18.23 -19.45
CA LYS A 301 -0.12 -19.33 -20.31
C LYS A 301 1.34 -19.63 -20.01
N LEU A 302 1.64 -20.89 -19.70
CA LEU A 302 2.95 -21.35 -19.26
C LEU A 302 3.43 -22.46 -20.19
N GLY A 303 4.66 -22.32 -20.68
CA GLY A 303 5.38 -23.35 -21.46
C GLY A 303 6.52 -23.96 -20.66
N ALA A 304 6.57 -25.29 -20.59
CA ALA A 304 7.58 -26.02 -19.85
C ALA A 304 8.04 -27.31 -20.56
N MET A 305 9.21 -27.83 -20.17
CA MET A 305 9.70 -29.12 -20.59
C MET A 305 9.22 -30.24 -19.65
N LYS A 306 9.29 -31.49 -20.08
CA LYS A 306 8.91 -32.65 -19.27
C LYS A 306 9.72 -32.80 -17.98
N ASP A 307 10.91 -32.25 -17.94
CA ASP A 307 11.75 -32.26 -16.75
C ASP A 307 11.41 -31.15 -15.75
N GLY A 308 10.38 -30.35 -16.04
CA GLY A 308 9.89 -29.28 -15.19
C GLY A 308 10.53 -27.90 -15.40
N MET A 309 11.44 -27.75 -16.38
CA MET A 309 11.99 -26.41 -16.73
C MET A 309 10.90 -25.54 -17.36
N ILE A 310 10.60 -24.42 -16.75
CA ILE A 310 9.70 -23.38 -17.27
C ILE A 310 10.48 -22.53 -18.27
N ARG A 311 10.00 -22.43 -19.51
CA ARG A 311 10.71 -21.72 -20.58
C ARG A 311 10.04 -20.40 -20.97
N ALA A 312 8.72 -20.33 -20.88
CA ALA A 312 8.00 -19.11 -21.25
C ALA A 312 6.76 -18.87 -20.39
N LEU A 313 6.48 -17.58 -20.15
CA LEU A 313 5.26 -17.09 -19.48
C LEU A 313 4.59 -16.03 -20.35
N ASP A 314 3.29 -16.16 -20.60
CA ASP A 314 2.45 -15.16 -21.27
C ASP A 314 1.28 -14.84 -20.33
N LEU A 315 1.20 -13.58 -19.90
CA LEU A 315 0.18 -13.08 -18.99
C LEU A 315 -0.71 -12.06 -19.69
N TYR A 316 -2.01 -12.13 -19.41
CA TYR A 316 -2.96 -11.06 -19.70
C TYR A 316 -3.75 -10.73 -18.43
N THR A 317 -3.74 -9.46 -18.03
CA THR A 317 -4.51 -8.97 -16.89
C THR A 317 -5.60 -8.01 -17.34
N LEU A 318 -6.85 -8.33 -17.03
CA LEU A 318 -8.00 -7.44 -17.12
C LEU A 318 -8.32 -6.90 -15.72
N SER A 319 -8.28 -5.57 -15.54
CA SER A 319 -8.46 -4.91 -14.25
C SER A 319 -9.66 -3.96 -14.28
N ASN A 320 -10.51 -4.06 -13.26
CA ASN A 320 -11.65 -3.17 -13.04
C ASN A 320 -11.21 -2.01 -12.13
N THR A 321 -11.14 -0.78 -12.66
CA THR A 321 -10.83 0.41 -11.86
C THR A 321 -12.06 1.10 -11.26
N GLY A 322 -13.26 0.65 -11.62
CA GLY A 322 -14.50 1.32 -11.20
C GLY A 322 -14.70 2.67 -11.90
N ALA A 323 -15.37 3.59 -11.21
CA ALA A 323 -15.83 4.85 -11.79
C ALA A 323 -14.71 5.87 -12.07
N PHE A 324 -13.55 5.75 -11.43
CA PHE A 324 -12.42 6.67 -11.62
C PHE A 324 -11.11 5.89 -11.69
N GLY A 325 -10.12 6.45 -12.41
CA GLY A 325 -8.89 5.74 -12.73
C GLY A 325 -7.94 5.52 -11.55
N GLU A 326 -7.93 6.45 -10.61
CA GLU A 326 -7.09 6.38 -9.40
C GLU A 326 -5.72 5.71 -9.64
N HIS A 327 -5.46 4.57 -8.99
CA HIS A 327 -4.21 3.82 -9.11
C HIS A 327 -4.23 2.74 -10.21
N GLY A 328 -5.28 2.65 -11.03
CA GLY A 328 -5.47 1.60 -12.05
C GLY A 328 -4.27 1.37 -12.95
N PRO A 329 -3.71 2.42 -13.61
CA PRO A 329 -2.60 2.25 -14.54
C PRO A 329 -1.35 1.62 -13.93
N THR A 330 -1.02 1.98 -12.69
CA THR A 330 0.20 1.50 -12.03
C THR A 330 -0.02 0.16 -11.30
N THR A 331 -1.22 -0.06 -10.75
CA THR A 331 -1.56 -1.31 -10.05
C THR A 331 -1.52 -2.50 -11.00
N VAL A 332 -2.10 -2.38 -12.19
CA VAL A 332 -2.16 -3.48 -13.16
C VAL A 332 -0.77 -3.91 -13.61
N GLY A 333 0.15 -2.98 -13.85
CA GLY A 333 1.52 -3.28 -14.27
C GLY A 333 2.24 -4.21 -13.30
N LEU A 334 2.01 -4.03 -12.00
CA LEU A 334 2.68 -4.86 -10.99
C LEU A 334 2.13 -6.29 -10.90
N SER A 335 0.98 -6.60 -11.52
CA SER A 335 0.49 -7.98 -11.60
C SER A 335 1.42 -8.88 -12.43
N GLY A 336 2.04 -8.35 -13.48
CA GLY A 336 3.05 -9.05 -14.28
C GLY A 336 4.46 -8.87 -13.72
N HIS A 337 4.90 -7.61 -13.51
CA HIS A 337 6.28 -7.28 -13.13
C HIS A 337 6.71 -7.77 -11.73
N LYS A 338 5.79 -8.32 -10.93
CA LYS A 338 6.10 -8.91 -9.61
C LYS A 338 5.79 -10.41 -9.53
N SER A 339 5.19 -11.00 -10.55
CA SER A 339 4.87 -12.43 -10.58
C SER A 339 5.77 -13.23 -11.52
N ILE A 340 6.02 -12.72 -12.72
CA ILE A 340 6.88 -13.36 -13.71
C ILE A 340 8.33 -13.49 -13.21
N PRO A 341 8.96 -12.43 -12.62
CA PRO A 341 10.40 -12.46 -12.30
C PRO A 341 10.81 -13.42 -11.19
N MET A 342 9.88 -14.05 -10.50
CA MET A 342 10.20 -15.10 -9.53
C MET A 342 10.80 -16.35 -10.19
N TYR A 343 10.58 -16.51 -11.48
CA TYR A 343 11.02 -17.63 -12.28
C TYR A 343 11.92 -17.18 -13.42
N GLN A 344 13.02 -17.87 -13.62
CA GLN A 344 13.89 -17.66 -14.77
C GLN A 344 13.25 -18.28 -16.01
N THR A 345 13.02 -17.47 -17.05
CA THR A 345 12.41 -17.90 -18.31
C THR A 345 13.18 -17.37 -19.50
N GLU A 346 13.12 -18.08 -20.65
CA GLU A 346 13.75 -17.66 -21.90
C GLU A 346 12.98 -16.54 -22.59
N ALA A 347 11.67 -16.47 -22.35
CA ALA A 347 10.80 -15.44 -22.92
C ALA A 347 9.60 -15.16 -22.03
N PHE A 348 9.16 -13.89 -22.02
CA PHE A 348 7.89 -13.53 -21.40
C PHE A 348 7.12 -12.52 -22.27
N ARG A 349 5.79 -12.49 -22.07
CA ARG A 349 4.89 -11.47 -22.60
C ARG A 349 3.88 -11.14 -21.53
N PHE A 350 3.73 -9.87 -21.23
CA PHE A 350 2.74 -9.35 -20.28
C PHE A 350 1.87 -8.29 -20.98
N ARG A 351 0.57 -8.50 -21.01
CA ARG A 351 -0.42 -7.59 -21.58
C ARG A 351 -1.47 -7.25 -20.55
N TYR A 352 -2.02 -6.03 -20.60
CA TYR A 352 -3.06 -5.63 -19.68
C TYR A 352 -4.01 -4.59 -20.27
N ASP A 353 -5.25 -4.63 -19.78
CA ASP A 353 -6.26 -3.59 -19.93
C ASP A 353 -6.83 -3.22 -18.56
N VAL A 354 -7.03 -1.92 -18.34
CA VAL A 354 -7.72 -1.37 -17.16
C VAL A 354 -8.97 -0.66 -17.65
N VAL A 355 -10.13 -1.10 -17.19
CA VAL A 355 -11.42 -0.62 -17.71
C VAL A 355 -12.19 0.15 -16.64
N TYR A 356 -12.91 1.19 -17.11
CA TYR A 356 -13.88 1.91 -16.31
C TYR A 356 -15.20 1.15 -16.21
N THR A 357 -15.82 1.17 -15.02
CA THR A 357 -17.17 0.66 -14.77
C THR A 357 -17.93 1.61 -13.86
N ASN A 358 -19.24 1.41 -13.68
CA ASN A 358 -20.05 2.18 -12.74
C ASN A 358 -20.09 1.54 -11.34
N HIS A 359 -18.97 0.97 -10.90
CA HIS A 359 -18.72 0.56 -9.53
C HIS A 359 -17.89 1.59 -8.77
N MET A 360 -17.80 1.45 -7.45
CA MET A 360 -16.88 2.23 -6.61
C MET A 360 -15.46 2.12 -7.17
N SER A 361 -14.73 3.23 -7.19
CA SER A 361 -13.36 3.27 -7.71
C SER A 361 -12.43 2.37 -6.90
N ALA A 362 -11.58 1.65 -7.57
CA ALA A 362 -10.52 0.90 -6.95
C ALA A 362 -9.24 1.73 -6.80
N GLY A 363 -8.44 1.43 -5.79
CA GLY A 363 -7.22 2.18 -5.48
C GLY A 363 -6.11 1.30 -4.92
N ALA A 364 -5.20 1.91 -4.17
CA ALA A 364 -4.07 1.23 -3.59
C ALA A 364 -4.46 0.31 -2.42
N TYR A 365 -3.94 -0.88 -2.45
CA TYR A 365 -4.02 -1.85 -1.35
C TYR A 365 -2.70 -2.61 -1.27
N ARG A 366 -2.22 -2.90 -0.04
CA ARG A 366 -1.01 -3.68 0.27
C ARG A 366 -0.80 -4.83 -0.72
N GLY A 367 0.40 -4.94 -1.32
CA GLY A 367 0.70 -5.88 -2.40
C GLY A 367 0.39 -5.39 -3.82
N TYR A 368 -0.34 -4.30 -3.99
CA TYR A 368 -0.52 -3.40 -5.14
C TYR A 368 -0.40 -4.09 -6.52
N GLY A 369 -1.33 -5.00 -6.87
CA GLY A 369 -1.35 -5.78 -8.10
C GLY A 369 -0.54 -7.07 -8.06
N ALA A 370 0.60 -7.09 -7.37
CA ALA A 370 1.43 -8.29 -7.22
C ALA A 370 0.64 -9.48 -6.65
N THR A 371 -0.21 -9.24 -5.65
CA THR A 371 -1.00 -10.29 -4.99
C THR A 371 -1.85 -11.07 -5.97
N GLN A 372 -2.49 -10.37 -6.92
CA GLN A 372 -3.34 -11.01 -7.96
C GLN A 372 -2.49 -11.80 -8.97
N GLY A 373 -1.39 -11.18 -9.45
CA GLY A 373 -0.48 -11.85 -10.39
C GLY A 373 0.22 -13.06 -9.79
N ILE A 374 0.68 -12.96 -8.55
CA ILE A 374 1.35 -14.07 -7.85
C ILE A 374 0.37 -15.21 -7.60
N PHE A 375 -0.89 -14.93 -7.21
CA PHE A 375 -1.91 -15.98 -7.10
C PHE A 375 -2.04 -16.76 -8.40
N ALA A 376 -2.10 -16.08 -9.55
CA ALA A 376 -2.26 -16.72 -10.85
C ALA A 376 -1.03 -17.52 -11.26
N VAL A 377 0.17 -16.93 -11.21
CA VAL A 377 1.41 -17.58 -11.64
C VAL A 377 1.76 -18.76 -10.73
N GLU A 378 1.73 -18.58 -9.41
CA GLU A 378 2.01 -19.64 -8.44
C GLU A 378 1.02 -20.81 -8.53
N SER A 379 -0.27 -20.51 -8.73
CA SER A 379 -1.29 -21.56 -8.96
C SER A 379 -1.04 -22.31 -10.26
N MET A 380 -0.58 -21.65 -11.33
CA MET A 380 -0.20 -22.31 -12.57
C MET A 380 1.05 -23.22 -12.39
N VAL A 381 2.05 -22.77 -11.64
CA VAL A 381 3.24 -23.58 -11.30
C VAL A 381 2.85 -24.79 -10.46
N ASN A 382 1.93 -24.64 -9.51
CA ASN A 382 1.40 -25.75 -8.72
C ASN A 382 0.70 -26.79 -9.60
N ARG A 383 -0.09 -26.35 -10.61
CA ARG A 383 -0.71 -27.26 -11.59
C ARG A 383 0.29 -27.95 -12.50
N LEU A 384 1.38 -27.26 -12.85
CA LEU A 384 2.46 -27.88 -13.62
C LEU A 384 3.14 -28.98 -12.80
N ALA A 385 3.44 -28.73 -11.53
CA ALA A 385 4.01 -29.73 -10.63
C ALA A 385 3.11 -30.99 -10.53
N ASP A 386 1.81 -30.80 -10.30
CA ASP A 386 0.81 -31.87 -10.26
C ASP A 386 0.78 -32.66 -11.58
N LYS A 387 0.72 -31.99 -12.72
CA LYS A 387 0.71 -32.61 -14.06
C LYS A 387 1.95 -33.46 -14.34
N LEU A 388 3.10 -33.05 -13.80
CA LEU A 388 4.38 -33.76 -13.94
C LEU A 388 4.57 -34.86 -12.89
N GLY A 389 3.75 -34.87 -11.83
CA GLY A 389 3.97 -35.71 -10.66
C GLY A 389 5.24 -35.31 -9.88
N MET A 390 5.62 -34.05 -9.94
CA MET A 390 6.81 -33.46 -9.31
C MET A 390 6.41 -32.81 -7.97
N ASP A 391 7.33 -32.87 -6.99
CA ASP A 391 7.13 -32.16 -5.74
C ASP A 391 7.03 -30.64 -5.99
N PRO A 392 6.06 -29.93 -5.41
CA PRO A 392 5.91 -28.49 -5.56
C PRO A 392 7.12 -27.66 -5.10
N LEU A 393 7.94 -28.17 -4.19
CA LEU A 393 9.20 -27.53 -3.82
C LEU A 393 10.26 -27.75 -4.90
N GLU A 394 10.36 -28.98 -5.45
CA GLU A 394 11.36 -29.33 -6.47
C GLU A 394 11.22 -28.46 -7.72
N ILE A 395 10.01 -28.25 -8.22
CA ILE A 395 9.77 -27.41 -9.40
C ILE A 395 10.19 -25.95 -9.15
N ARG A 396 10.07 -25.46 -7.92
CA ARG A 396 10.50 -24.11 -7.53
C ARG A 396 12.02 -24.02 -7.45
N TYR A 397 12.69 -24.96 -6.76
CA TYR A 397 14.16 -25.01 -6.71
C TYR A 397 14.80 -25.03 -8.09
N LYS A 398 14.13 -25.66 -9.05
CA LYS A 398 14.62 -25.77 -10.41
C LYS A 398 14.53 -24.47 -11.23
N ASN A 399 13.55 -23.63 -10.94
CA ASN A 399 13.19 -22.52 -11.82
C ASN A 399 13.27 -21.13 -11.15
N MET A 400 13.48 -21.06 -9.82
CA MET A 400 13.46 -19.80 -9.09
C MET A 400 14.63 -18.89 -9.43
N THR A 401 14.43 -17.60 -9.24
CA THR A 401 15.48 -16.58 -9.31
C THR A 401 16.43 -16.69 -8.13
N HIS A 402 17.73 -16.57 -8.39
CA HIS A 402 18.82 -16.59 -7.43
C HIS A 402 19.57 -15.25 -7.38
N GLU A 403 20.42 -15.09 -6.38
CA GLU A 403 21.33 -13.93 -6.29
C GLU A 403 22.24 -13.86 -7.52
N GLY A 404 22.30 -12.69 -8.13
CA GLY A 404 23.06 -12.44 -9.35
C GLY A 404 22.26 -12.59 -10.66
N ASP A 405 21.07 -13.18 -10.63
CA ASP A 405 20.24 -13.33 -11.82
C ASP A 405 19.69 -11.98 -12.28
N VAL A 406 19.66 -11.78 -13.60
CA VAL A 406 18.94 -10.68 -14.23
C VAL A 406 17.46 -11.07 -14.35
N MET A 407 16.59 -10.13 -14.06
CA MET A 407 15.14 -10.30 -14.10
C MET A 407 14.52 -9.42 -15.21
N PRO A 408 14.44 -9.90 -16.47
CA PRO A 408 13.96 -9.09 -17.59
C PRO A 408 12.56 -8.51 -17.34
N ALA A 409 11.63 -9.30 -16.81
CA ALA A 409 10.27 -8.84 -16.49
C ALA A 409 10.21 -7.90 -15.27
N TYR A 410 11.30 -7.72 -14.52
CA TYR A 410 11.44 -6.73 -13.48
C TYR A 410 12.38 -5.60 -13.92
N TYR A 411 12.02 -4.98 -15.04
CA TYR A 411 12.74 -3.85 -15.65
C TYR A 411 14.22 -4.12 -15.94
N GLY A 412 14.64 -5.39 -16.07
CA GLY A 412 16.02 -5.79 -16.28
C GLY A 412 16.92 -5.60 -15.06
N GLU A 413 16.37 -5.43 -13.87
CA GLU A 413 17.14 -5.31 -12.62
C GLU A 413 17.80 -6.65 -12.27
N THR A 414 18.94 -6.59 -11.58
CA THR A 414 19.64 -7.75 -11.05
C THR A 414 19.22 -8.03 -9.62
N ALA A 415 19.01 -9.28 -9.25
CA ALA A 415 18.78 -9.70 -7.87
C ALA A 415 20.09 -9.63 -7.07
N ASN A 416 20.50 -8.44 -6.63
CA ASN A 416 21.78 -8.20 -5.92
C ASN A 416 21.85 -8.85 -4.54
N SER A 417 20.70 -9.19 -3.98
CA SER A 417 20.58 -9.89 -2.68
C SER A 417 19.34 -10.78 -2.73
N CYS A 418 19.50 -12.09 -2.56
CA CYS A 418 18.40 -13.06 -2.65
C CYS A 418 18.64 -14.27 -1.76
N LYS A 419 17.71 -14.52 -0.83
CA LYS A 419 17.66 -15.72 0.01
C LYS A 419 16.36 -16.50 -0.18
N LEU A 420 15.79 -16.45 -1.40
CA LEU A 420 14.50 -17.11 -1.70
C LEU A 420 14.58 -18.62 -1.51
N GLU A 421 15.68 -19.26 -1.92
CA GLU A 421 15.89 -20.70 -1.72
C GLU A 421 15.95 -21.07 -0.24
N ASP A 422 16.69 -20.29 0.57
CA ASP A 422 16.79 -20.53 2.02
C ASP A 422 15.44 -20.29 2.70
N CYS A 423 14.66 -19.28 2.26
CA CYS A 423 13.31 -19.04 2.73
C CYS A 423 12.39 -20.24 2.44
N LEU A 424 12.43 -20.79 1.21
CA LEU A 424 11.60 -21.92 0.83
C LEU A 424 11.96 -23.17 1.64
N ARG A 425 13.25 -23.46 1.82
CA ARG A 425 13.74 -24.57 2.64
C ARG A 425 13.28 -24.42 4.09
N LYS A 426 13.46 -23.24 4.68
CA LYS A 426 13.08 -22.96 6.07
C LYS A 426 11.59 -23.15 6.31
N THR A 427 10.72 -22.65 5.44
CA THR A 427 9.27 -22.82 5.60
C THR A 427 8.83 -24.28 5.47
N ALA A 428 9.46 -25.03 4.56
CA ALA A 428 9.22 -26.46 4.40
C ALA A 428 9.64 -27.24 5.66
N ASP A 429 10.80 -26.93 6.22
CA ASP A 429 11.26 -27.52 7.49
C ASP A 429 10.32 -27.20 8.64
N MET A 430 9.89 -25.95 8.76
CA MET A 430 8.99 -25.49 9.82
C MET A 430 7.65 -26.21 9.80
N ILE A 431 7.05 -26.43 8.62
CA ILE A 431 5.75 -27.13 8.51
C ILE A 431 5.93 -28.64 8.58
N GLY A 432 7.15 -29.16 8.39
CA GLY A 432 7.47 -30.58 8.36
C GLY A 432 7.10 -31.24 7.03
N TRP A 433 7.35 -30.55 5.91
CA TRP A 433 6.97 -30.98 4.55
C TRP A 433 7.37 -32.41 4.22
N GLU A 434 8.63 -32.79 4.45
CA GLU A 434 9.15 -34.13 4.16
C GLU A 434 8.55 -35.25 5.06
N LYS A 435 7.97 -34.84 6.21
CA LYS A 435 7.42 -35.80 7.21
C LYS A 435 5.92 -36.01 7.08
N LYS A 436 5.25 -35.21 6.26
CA LYS A 436 3.82 -35.22 6.05
C LYS A 436 3.50 -35.55 4.59
N PRO A 437 2.51 -36.38 4.30
CA PRO A 437 2.02 -36.52 2.93
C PRO A 437 1.31 -35.23 2.48
N LEU A 438 1.37 -34.94 1.17
CA LEU A 438 0.65 -33.80 0.61
C LEU A 438 -0.86 -33.87 0.84
N ARG A 439 -1.40 -35.10 0.98
CA ARG A 439 -2.81 -35.40 1.29
C ARG A 439 -2.90 -36.47 2.36
N GLN A 440 -3.71 -36.21 3.39
CA GLN A 440 -3.96 -37.18 4.49
C GLN A 440 -5.44 -37.22 4.86
N VAL A 441 -6.06 -38.40 4.79
CA VAL A 441 -7.41 -38.62 5.32
C VAL A 441 -7.32 -38.89 6.82
N MET A 442 -8.08 -38.14 7.60
CA MET A 442 -8.12 -38.23 9.06
C MET A 442 -9.14 -39.26 9.51
N PRO A 443 -9.03 -39.81 10.77
CA PRO A 443 -9.96 -40.79 11.27
C PRO A 443 -11.43 -40.35 11.35
N ASP A 444 -11.67 -39.05 11.45
CA ASP A 444 -13.02 -38.44 11.46
C ASP A 444 -13.59 -38.16 10.06
N GLY A 445 -12.84 -38.50 9.00
CA GLY A 445 -13.24 -38.33 7.61
C GLY A 445 -12.80 -37.00 6.99
N LYS A 446 -12.32 -36.05 7.77
CA LYS A 446 -11.72 -34.81 7.23
C LYS A 446 -10.44 -35.10 6.47
N ILE A 447 -10.03 -34.16 5.63
CA ILE A 447 -8.87 -34.34 4.76
C ILE A 447 -7.91 -33.17 4.93
N ARG A 448 -6.65 -33.47 5.24
CA ARG A 448 -5.58 -32.49 5.31
C ARG A 448 -4.84 -32.39 3.99
N GLY A 449 -4.44 -31.15 3.66
CA GLY A 449 -3.61 -30.87 2.51
C GLY A 449 -2.50 -29.89 2.85
N LEU A 450 -1.34 -30.06 2.20
CA LEU A 450 -0.22 -29.14 2.26
C LEU A 450 -0.13 -28.34 0.97
N GLY A 451 0.31 -27.08 1.07
CA GLY A 451 0.58 -26.22 -0.10
C GLY A 451 1.73 -25.27 0.16
N THR A 452 2.35 -24.78 -0.91
CA THR A 452 3.49 -23.85 -0.85
C THR A 452 3.36 -22.74 -1.87
N ALA A 453 4.03 -21.61 -1.61
CA ALA A 453 4.13 -20.49 -2.54
C ALA A 453 5.38 -19.66 -2.30
N MET A 454 5.81 -18.98 -3.35
CA MET A 454 6.83 -17.94 -3.30
C MET A 454 6.24 -16.58 -3.63
N ALA A 455 6.94 -15.51 -3.25
CA ALA A 455 6.56 -14.14 -3.58
C ALA A 455 7.78 -13.24 -3.68
N MET A 456 7.63 -12.17 -4.45
CA MET A 456 8.52 -11.01 -4.44
C MET A 456 7.71 -9.71 -4.41
N GLN A 457 8.40 -8.60 -4.12
CA GLN A 457 7.85 -7.24 -4.19
C GLN A 457 8.99 -6.28 -4.55
N GLY A 458 8.79 -4.97 -4.52
CA GLY A 458 9.84 -3.97 -4.68
C GLY A 458 10.14 -3.23 -3.38
N SER A 459 11.22 -2.46 -3.39
CA SER A 459 11.60 -1.51 -2.35
C SER A 459 11.64 -0.11 -2.95
N ALA A 460 10.49 0.57 -3.00
CA ALA A 460 10.25 1.85 -3.70
C ALA A 460 10.05 1.71 -5.24
N ILE A 461 9.84 2.84 -5.88
CA ILE A 461 9.78 2.97 -7.35
C ILE A 461 11.08 3.62 -7.81
N SER A 462 11.90 2.88 -8.56
CA SER A 462 13.19 3.34 -9.05
C SER A 462 13.06 4.64 -9.87
N ASN A 463 14.00 5.57 -9.67
CA ASN A 463 14.07 6.88 -10.32
C ASN A 463 12.83 7.78 -10.15
N CYS A 464 11.91 7.45 -9.22
CA CYS A 464 10.65 8.15 -9.01
C CYS A 464 10.47 8.60 -7.56
N ASP A 465 10.63 7.67 -6.64
CA ASP A 465 10.42 7.94 -5.22
C ASP A 465 11.63 8.61 -4.57
N VAL A 466 11.34 9.47 -3.58
CA VAL A 466 12.34 10.20 -2.80
C VAL A 466 11.98 10.06 -1.32
N GLY A 467 12.96 9.66 -0.51
CA GLY A 467 12.92 9.74 0.95
C GLY A 467 13.78 10.89 1.46
N SER A 468 13.33 11.65 2.45
CA SER A 468 14.09 12.80 2.96
C SER A 468 14.04 12.91 4.47
N VAL A 469 15.20 13.28 5.04
CA VAL A 469 15.38 13.45 6.50
C VAL A 469 16.21 14.71 6.75
N THR A 470 15.81 15.49 7.76
CA THR A 470 16.63 16.55 8.35
C THR A 470 17.05 16.12 9.76
N ILE A 471 18.35 16.14 10.03
CA ILE A 471 18.91 15.94 11.38
C ILE A 471 19.45 17.28 11.85
N LYS A 472 19.04 17.67 13.05
CA LYS A 472 19.50 18.90 13.71
C LYS A 472 19.97 18.57 15.13
N LEU A 473 21.18 19.00 15.46
CA LEU A 473 21.64 18.99 16.85
C LEU A 473 21.04 20.19 17.57
N SER A 474 20.31 19.92 18.65
CA SER A 474 19.68 20.94 19.51
C SER A 474 20.66 21.48 20.56
N ASP A 475 20.27 22.59 21.19
CA ASP A 475 21.05 23.37 22.16
C ASP A 475 21.59 22.58 23.36
N GLU A 476 20.92 21.52 23.76
CA GLU A 476 21.37 20.67 24.89
C GLU A 476 22.07 19.36 24.44
N GLY A 477 22.41 19.24 23.14
CA GLY A 477 23.16 18.11 22.62
C GLY A 477 22.32 16.86 22.34
N PHE A 478 21.03 17.00 22.03
CA PHE A 478 20.18 15.94 21.51
C PHE A 478 19.80 16.19 20.04
N TYR A 479 19.36 15.15 19.35
CA TYR A 479 19.06 15.24 17.92
C TYR A 479 17.55 15.31 17.67
N ASN A 480 17.14 16.34 16.91
CA ASN A 480 15.83 16.37 16.25
C ASN A 480 15.96 15.78 14.85
N VAL A 481 15.19 14.72 14.60
CA VAL A 481 15.12 14.04 13.29
C VAL A 481 13.76 14.33 12.67
N ILE A 482 13.73 15.20 11.65
CA ILE A 482 12.51 15.60 10.96
C ILE A 482 12.39 14.77 9.69
N VAL A 483 11.31 13.98 9.61
CA VAL A 483 11.08 13.07 8.50
C VAL A 483 9.96 13.55 7.58
N GLY A 484 10.06 13.23 6.29
CA GLY A 484 9.00 13.47 5.32
C GLY A 484 8.05 12.27 5.14
N CYS A 485 8.46 11.06 5.56
CA CYS A 485 7.66 9.86 5.52
C CYS A 485 6.62 9.78 6.65
N THR A 486 5.60 8.93 6.50
CA THR A 486 4.50 8.82 7.47
C THR A 486 4.47 7.48 8.18
N ASP A 487 4.44 7.49 9.52
CA ASP A 487 4.14 6.31 10.32
C ASP A 487 2.62 6.06 10.34
N MET A 488 2.19 5.00 9.65
CA MET A 488 0.79 4.57 9.62
C MET A 488 0.50 3.38 10.56
N GLY A 489 1.36 3.19 11.55
CA GLY A 489 1.36 2.05 12.48
C GLY A 489 2.49 1.06 12.25
N THR A 490 3.31 1.29 11.21
CA THR A 490 4.44 0.42 10.83
C THR A 490 5.63 0.53 11.77
N GLY A 491 5.75 1.64 12.53
CA GLY A 491 6.89 1.93 13.40
C GLY A 491 8.08 2.56 12.67
N CYS A 492 7.84 3.22 11.52
CA CYS A 492 8.94 3.83 10.75
C CYS A 492 9.67 4.91 11.54
N ASP A 493 8.99 5.70 12.39
CA ASP A 493 9.64 6.67 13.27
C ASP A 493 10.70 5.99 14.17
N THR A 494 10.42 4.76 14.62
CA THR A 494 11.33 3.99 15.47
C THR A 494 12.53 3.47 14.68
N ILE A 495 12.32 2.90 13.48
CA ILE A 495 13.45 2.38 12.70
C ILE A 495 14.34 3.50 12.17
N ILE A 496 13.80 4.67 11.84
CA ILE A 496 14.61 5.85 11.49
C ILE A 496 15.47 6.27 12.68
N ALA A 497 14.92 6.29 13.91
CA ALA A 497 15.71 6.54 15.11
C ALA A 497 16.82 5.49 15.32
N GLN A 498 16.56 4.20 15.01
CA GLN A 498 17.58 3.13 15.10
C GLN A 498 18.73 3.38 14.11
N PHE A 499 18.42 3.76 12.86
CA PHE A 499 19.44 4.09 11.87
C PHE A 499 20.30 5.28 12.29
N VAL A 500 19.67 6.37 12.76
CA VAL A 500 20.40 7.56 13.22
C VAL A 500 21.24 7.25 14.45
N ALA A 501 20.70 6.49 15.41
CA ALA A 501 21.41 6.13 16.64
C ALA A 501 22.69 5.34 16.36
N ASP A 502 22.62 4.32 15.51
CA ASP A 502 23.78 3.51 15.13
C ASP A 502 24.77 4.26 14.23
N SER A 503 24.29 5.19 13.37
CA SER A 503 25.17 6.00 12.52
C SER A 503 25.93 7.09 13.27
N LEU A 504 25.37 7.59 14.40
CA LEU A 504 25.97 8.62 15.23
C LEU A 504 26.55 8.08 16.57
N ASP A 505 26.55 6.75 16.75
CA ASP A 505 26.97 6.08 17.99
C ASP A 505 26.30 6.68 19.26
N THR A 506 25.09 7.24 19.13
CA THR A 506 24.37 7.90 20.22
C THR A 506 23.29 7.02 20.83
N ASP A 507 22.81 7.40 22.02
CA ASP A 507 21.67 6.70 22.62
C ASP A 507 20.38 7.06 21.86
N ILE A 508 19.53 6.06 21.63
CA ILE A 508 18.25 6.26 20.92
C ILE A 508 17.31 7.21 21.67
N ASP A 509 17.47 7.35 22.98
CA ASP A 509 16.68 8.28 23.80
C ASP A 509 17.10 9.74 23.60
N ASN A 510 18.30 9.98 23.05
CA ASN A 510 18.76 11.32 22.62
C ASN A 510 18.20 11.74 21.25
N ILE A 511 17.30 10.96 20.66
CA ILE A 511 16.72 11.22 19.34
C ILE A 511 15.22 11.47 19.47
N ALA A 512 14.80 12.69 19.13
CA ALA A 512 13.40 13.05 18.95
C ALA A 512 13.02 13.00 17.46
N VAL A 513 12.08 12.12 17.09
CA VAL A 513 11.59 12.01 15.71
C VAL A 513 10.30 12.82 15.55
N PHE A 514 10.24 13.67 14.53
CA PHE A 514 9.10 14.51 14.20
C PHE A 514 8.71 14.35 12.73
N GLY A 515 7.43 14.27 12.45
CA GLY A 515 6.88 14.26 11.08
C GLY A 515 5.38 13.95 11.07
N VAL A 516 4.63 14.42 10.10
CA VAL A 516 4.96 15.21 8.92
C VAL A 516 4.14 16.49 8.96
N ASP A 517 4.79 17.58 8.62
CA ASP A 517 4.18 18.87 8.36
C ASP A 517 4.84 19.42 7.09
N THR A 518 4.04 19.67 6.04
CA THR A 518 4.57 20.05 4.73
C THR A 518 5.28 21.40 4.69
N ASP A 519 5.19 22.18 5.77
CA ASP A 519 5.93 23.44 5.89
C ASP A 519 7.32 23.26 6.50
N THR A 520 7.50 22.27 7.37
CA THR A 520 8.74 22.05 8.12
C THR A 520 9.47 20.77 7.76
N SER A 521 8.74 19.73 7.36
CA SER A 521 9.35 18.47 6.91
C SER A 521 9.96 18.60 5.51
N PRO A 522 11.11 17.98 5.24
CA PRO A 522 11.65 17.91 3.89
C PRO A 522 10.70 17.09 2.99
N TYR A 523 10.75 17.36 1.68
CA TYR A 523 9.89 16.64 0.72
C TYR A 523 10.19 15.16 0.72
N ASP A 524 9.14 14.35 0.80
CA ASP A 524 9.17 12.90 0.70
C ASP A 524 7.97 12.46 -0.16
N SER A 525 8.14 11.43 -0.96
CA SER A 525 7.07 10.93 -1.81
C SER A 525 5.88 10.38 -1.01
N GLY A 526 6.13 9.91 0.20
CA GLY A 526 5.12 9.33 1.09
C GLY A 526 5.39 7.87 1.41
N SER A 527 4.61 7.32 2.33
CA SER A 527 4.77 5.92 2.78
C SER A 527 3.90 4.99 1.95
N TYR A 528 4.40 4.60 0.78
CA TYR A 528 3.83 3.64 -0.16
C TYR A 528 4.94 2.89 -0.91
N ALA A 529 4.61 1.95 -1.79
CA ALA A 529 5.55 1.11 -2.53
C ALA A 529 6.67 0.49 -1.66
N SER A 530 6.39 0.34 -0.36
CA SER A 530 7.33 -0.15 0.66
C SER A 530 8.66 0.62 0.71
N SER A 531 8.64 1.92 0.38
CA SER A 531 9.83 2.76 0.17
C SER A 531 10.52 3.21 1.45
N THR A 532 9.78 3.37 2.56
CA THR A 532 10.24 4.11 3.75
C THR A 532 11.54 3.54 4.36
N THR A 533 11.60 2.22 4.60
CA THR A 533 12.80 1.61 5.17
C THR A 533 14.00 1.80 4.26
N TYR A 534 13.82 1.59 2.96
CA TYR A 534 14.89 1.62 1.97
C TYR A 534 15.34 3.05 1.64
N LEU A 535 14.43 3.93 1.21
CA LEU A 535 14.80 5.30 0.78
C LEU A 535 14.96 6.28 1.94
N THR A 536 13.93 6.41 2.80
CA THR A 536 14.02 7.35 3.92
C THR A 536 15.02 6.87 4.97
N GLY A 537 15.17 5.54 5.14
CA GLY A 537 16.24 4.95 5.94
C GLY A 537 17.63 5.30 5.42
N MET A 538 17.86 5.20 4.10
CA MET A 538 19.15 5.59 3.50
C MET A 538 19.38 7.12 3.62
N ALA A 539 18.34 7.93 3.45
CA ALA A 539 18.43 9.37 3.68
C ALA A 539 18.85 9.69 5.13
N ALA A 540 18.32 8.92 6.11
CA ALA A 540 18.69 9.08 7.53
C ALA A 540 20.16 8.71 7.78
N VAL A 541 20.63 7.61 7.21
CA VAL A 541 22.05 7.19 7.31
C VAL A 541 22.98 8.26 6.71
N LYS A 542 22.67 8.72 5.50
CA LYS A 542 23.49 9.74 4.81
C LYS A 542 23.46 11.09 5.50
N ALA A 543 22.32 11.49 6.06
CA ALA A 543 22.22 12.71 6.86
C ALA A 543 23.04 12.60 8.15
N ALA A 544 23.05 11.42 8.81
CA ALA A 544 23.85 11.17 10.01
C ALA A 544 25.35 11.15 9.71
N GLU A 545 25.79 10.55 8.61
CA GLU A 545 27.18 10.59 8.16
C GLU A 545 27.65 12.04 7.97
N GLN A 546 26.88 12.87 7.26
CA GLN A 546 27.20 14.30 7.08
C GLN A 546 27.15 15.10 8.38
N MET A 547 26.25 14.75 9.32
CA MET A 547 26.23 15.37 10.65
C MET A 547 27.52 15.04 11.40
N ARG A 548 27.98 13.79 11.37
CA ARG A 548 29.26 13.38 11.98
C ARG A 548 30.44 14.19 11.42
N GLU A 549 30.49 14.39 10.11
CA GLU A 549 31.49 15.21 9.44
C GLU A 549 31.49 16.66 9.97
N LYS A 550 30.31 17.27 10.09
CA LYS A 550 30.15 18.62 10.63
C LYS A 550 30.58 18.74 12.09
N LEU A 551 30.27 17.74 12.91
CA LEU A 551 30.74 17.67 14.32
C LEU A 551 32.25 17.65 14.39
N LEU A 552 32.91 16.81 13.58
CA LEU A 552 34.36 16.73 13.50
C LEU A 552 34.97 18.05 13.00
N GLN A 553 34.38 18.70 11.98
CA GLN A 553 34.86 19.99 11.45
C GLN A 553 34.78 21.11 12.50
N LEU A 554 33.69 21.17 13.27
CA LEU A 554 33.55 22.17 14.33
C LEU A 554 34.52 21.89 15.48
N ALA A 555 34.64 20.63 15.88
CA ALA A 555 35.57 20.19 16.95
C ALA A 555 37.03 20.47 16.57
N ALA A 556 37.43 20.25 15.29
CA ALA A 556 38.79 20.56 14.80
C ALA A 556 39.17 22.03 15.05
N LYS A 557 38.22 22.94 14.83
CA LYS A 557 38.42 24.39 15.08
C LYS A 557 38.51 24.71 16.56
N ILE A 558 37.65 24.11 17.39
CA ILE A 558 37.61 24.35 18.84
C ILE A 558 38.86 23.78 19.55
N LEU A 559 39.28 22.60 19.16
CA LEU A 559 40.41 21.89 19.76
C LEU A 559 41.74 22.31 19.16
N GLU A 560 41.74 23.04 18.05
CA GLU A 560 42.93 23.39 17.25
C GLU A 560 43.73 22.13 16.88
N GLU A 561 43.03 21.11 16.38
CA GLU A 561 43.59 19.82 15.98
C GLU A 561 43.24 19.48 14.50
N ASP A 562 44.06 18.63 13.91
CA ASP A 562 43.75 18.10 12.56
C ASP A 562 42.54 17.17 12.62
N ILE A 563 41.56 17.40 11.75
CA ILE A 563 40.31 16.62 11.68
C ILE A 563 40.57 15.11 11.50
N THR A 564 41.68 14.73 10.84
CA THR A 564 42.03 13.33 10.63
C THR A 564 42.47 12.58 11.87
N LYS A 565 42.74 13.33 12.97
CA LYS A 565 43.13 12.80 14.29
C LYS A 565 41.97 12.76 15.29
N LEU A 566 40.80 13.27 14.86
CA LEU A 566 39.63 13.37 15.72
C LEU A 566 38.72 12.16 15.56
N GLU A 567 38.22 11.67 16.67
CA GLU A 567 37.24 10.62 16.78
C GLU A 567 35.99 11.12 17.50
N PHE A 568 34.82 10.57 17.12
CA PHE A 568 33.52 10.83 17.72
C PHE A 568 32.94 9.55 18.31
N ASP A 569 32.64 9.52 19.60
CA ASP A 569 32.09 8.37 20.35
C ASP A 569 30.60 8.48 20.67
N GLY A 570 29.89 9.40 20.03
CA GLY A 570 28.46 9.66 20.25
C GLY A 570 28.16 10.64 21.41
N LYS A 571 29.15 11.02 22.19
CA LYS A 571 29.03 11.95 23.35
C LYS A 571 29.99 13.13 23.26
N ARG A 572 31.15 12.91 22.66
CA ARG A 572 32.23 13.89 22.54
C ARG A 572 33.04 13.61 21.29
N VAL A 573 33.74 14.66 20.85
CA VAL A 573 34.84 14.53 19.87
C VAL A 573 36.15 14.67 20.65
N PHE A 574 37.12 13.82 20.40
CA PHE A 574 38.38 13.76 21.09
C PHE A 574 39.56 13.43 20.16
N CYS A 575 40.74 13.78 20.60
CA CYS A 575 42.02 13.39 19.97
C CYS A 575 42.80 12.51 20.98
N GLU A 576 43.03 11.23 20.63
CA GLU A 576 43.79 10.32 21.49
C GLU A 576 45.24 10.77 21.73
N GLU A 577 45.89 11.34 20.71
CA GLU A 577 47.29 11.76 20.76
C GLU A 577 47.53 12.91 21.74
N THR A 578 46.63 13.88 21.81
CA THR A 578 46.77 15.10 22.62
C THR A 578 45.95 15.11 23.88
N GLY A 579 45.01 14.19 24.00
CA GLY A 579 44.04 14.10 25.11
C GLY A 579 43.02 15.25 25.13
N LYS A 580 42.98 16.10 24.12
CA LYS A 580 41.96 17.16 24.00
C LYS A 580 40.61 16.57 23.61
N GLU A 581 39.55 17.12 24.22
CA GLU A 581 38.17 16.69 23.93
C GLU A 581 37.20 17.87 24.00
N VAL A 582 36.07 17.75 23.34
CA VAL A 582 34.93 18.66 23.40
C VAL A 582 33.63 17.86 23.43
N SER A 583 32.74 18.20 24.38
CA SER A 583 31.47 17.48 24.54
C SER A 583 30.48 17.84 23.43
N LEU A 584 29.49 16.96 23.23
CA LEU A 584 28.40 17.24 22.28
C LEU A 584 27.59 18.48 22.68
N PHE A 585 27.45 18.72 24.01
CA PHE A 585 26.83 19.94 24.56
C PHE A 585 27.61 21.21 24.18
N ASP A 586 28.93 21.19 24.33
CA ASP A 586 29.78 22.34 24.01
C ASP A 586 29.82 22.59 22.48
N LEU A 587 29.81 21.53 21.66
CA LEU A 587 29.67 21.62 20.20
C LEU A 587 28.36 22.27 19.82
N ALA A 588 27.24 21.85 20.41
CA ALA A 588 25.92 22.43 20.17
C ALA A 588 25.90 23.92 20.54
N THR A 589 26.41 24.28 21.70
CA THR A 589 26.53 25.68 22.19
C THR A 589 27.40 26.51 21.28
N ALA A 590 28.58 26.03 20.89
CA ALA A 590 29.49 26.71 20.00
C ALA A 590 28.91 26.97 18.62
N SER A 591 28.18 26.00 18.10
CA SER A 591 27.45 26.14 16.81
C SER A 591 26.46 27.31 16.79
N MET A 592 25.79 27.56 17.91
CA MET A 592 24.80 28.63 18.03
C MET A 592 25.42 30.02 18.22
N VAL A 593 26.51 30.09 18.96
CA VAL A 593 27.14 31.37 19.33
C VAL A 593 28.06 31.88 18.25
N ASN A 594 28.87 31.02 17.64
CA ASN A 594 29.91 31.40 16.69
C ASN A 594 29.45 31.40 15.21
N ASN A 595 28.26 30.84 14.93
CA ASN A 595 27.57 30.84 13.64
C ASN A 595 28.41 30.42 12.41
N GLU A 596 29.53 29.71 12.60
CA GLU A 596 30.42 29.30 11.53
C GLU A 596 30.04 28.00 10.85
N ILE A 597 29.50 27.05 11.64
CA ILE A 597 29.05 25.73 11.16
C ILE A 597 27.71 25.41 11.79
N ALA A 598 26.65 25.46 10.99
CA ALA A 598 25.33 25.03 11.43
C ALA A 598 25.28 23.49 11.55
N LEU A 599 24.94 22.98 12.72
CA LEU A 599 24.77 21.55 12.98
C LEU A 599 23.35 21.09 12.59
N GLU A 600 23.03 21.32 11.31
CA GLU A 600 21.81 20.88 10.66
C GLU A 600 22.17 20.30 9.30
N VAL A 601 21.58 19.14 8.96
CA VAL A 601 21.77 18.44 7.69
C VAL A 601 20.42 17.99 7.18
N THR A 602 20.10 18.33 5.95
CA THR A 602 18.98 17.76 5.20
C THR A 602 19.52 16.92 4.06
N TYR A 603 19.10 15.68 3.98
CA TYR A 603 19.47 14.77 2.89
C TYR A 603 18.22 14.16 2.26
N SER A 604 18.20 14.16 0.92
CA SER A 604 17.16 13.50 0.11
C SER A 604 17.82 12.37 -0.68
N HIS A 605 17.21 11.19 -0.64
CA HIS A 605 17.70 10.01 -1.33
C HIS A 605 16.64 9.48 -2.29
N SER A 606 17.08 9.16 -3.50
CA SER A 606 16.34 8.37 -4.48
C SER A 606 17.25 7.25 -4.99
N SER A 607 16.70 6.17 -5.51
CA SER A 607 17.48 5.02 -6.00
C SER A 607 17.17 4.73 -7.46
N PRO A 608 18.19 4.41 -8.27
CA PRO A 608 17.98 3.93 -9.64
C PRO A 608 17.50 2.49 -9.69
N VAL A 609 17.53 1.75 -8.57
CA VAL A 609 17.12 0.36 -8.44
C VAL A 609 16.07 0.20 -7.35
N SER A 610 15.26 -0.85 -7.46
CA SER A 610 14.24 -1.23 -6.49
C SER A 610 14.48 -2.67 -6.03
N PRO A 611 15.46 -2.92 -5.12
CA PRO A 611 15.84 -4.27 -4.76
C PRO A 611 14.65 -5.05 -4.17
N PRO A 612 14.34 -6.24 -4.74
CA PRO A 612 13.18 -6.98 -4.28
C PRO A 612 13.43 -7.69 -2.95
N PRO A 613 12.54 -7.58 -1.96
CA PRO A 613 12.42 -8.58 -0.92
C PRO A 613 11.83 -9.85 -1.51
N PHE A 614 12.19 -11.00 -0.95
CA PHE A 614 11.69 -12.31 -1.31
C PHE A 614 11.02 -13.00 -0.13
N MET A 615 10.08 -13.91 -0.41
CA MET A 615 9.35 -14.63 0.61
C MET A 615 8.92 -16.00 0.09
N ALA A 616 8.94 -16.98 0.97
CA ALA A 616 8.31 -18.28 0.75
C ALA A 616 7.38 -18.61 1.92
N ALA A 617 6.40 -19.45 1.66
CA ALA A 617 5.45 -19.89 2.66
C ALA A 617 4.92 -21.29 2.37
N CYS A 618 4.49 -21.99 3.44
CA CYS A 618 3.75 -23.24 3.36
C CYS A 618 2.50 -23.16 4.22
N ALA A 619 1.43 -23.81 3.76
CA ALA A 619 0.13 -23.89 4.44
C ALA A 619 -0.29 -25.33 4.67
N GLU A 620 -0.91 -25.63 5.80
CA GLU A 620 -1.63 -26.86 6.09
C GLU A 620 -3.09 -26.53 6.38
N VAL A 621 -4.00 -27.09 5.60
CA VAL A 621 -5.43 -26.96 5.79
C VAL A 621 -6.08 -28.30 6.12
N GLU A 622 -7.20 -28.26 6.82
CA GLU A 622 -8.11 -29.39 7.00
C GLU A 622 -9.45 -29.05 6.36
N VAL A 623 -9.94 -29.90 5.47
CA VAL A 623 -11.20 -29.70 4.77
C VAL A 623 -12.19 -30.79 5.20
N ASP A 624 -13.38 -30.36 5.56
CA ASP A 624 -14.52 -31.27 5.77
C ASP A 624 -15.20 -31.54 4.42
N PRO A 625 -15.14 -32.76 3.88
CA PRO A 625 -15.70 -33.09 2.56
C PRO A 625 -17.23 -33.07 2.52
N GLU A 626 -17.93 -33.13 3.67
CA GLU A 626 -19.39 -33.11 3.74
C GLU A 626 -19.92 -31.66 3.68
N THR A 627 -19.19 -30.70 4.25
CA THR A 627 -19.64 -29.31 4.37
C THR A 627 -18.84 -28.35 3.49
N GLY A 628 -17.67 -28.77 3.00
CA GLY A 628 -16.72 -27.89 2.28
C GLY A 628 -15.98 -26.89 3.19
N ALA A 629 -16.17 -26.98 4.51
CA ALA A 629 -15.52 -26.09 5.46
C ALA A 629 -14.00 -26.29 5.46
N ILE A 630 -13.26 -25.17 5.48
CA ILE A 630 -11.79 -25.15 5.46
C ILE A 630 -11.31 -24.57 6.80
N GLU A 631 -10.41 -25.30 7.45
CA GLU A 631 -9.70 -24.84 8.65
C GLU A 631 -8.21 -24.69 8.33
N LEU A 632 -7.63 -23.51 8.57
CA LEU A 632 -6.19 -23.27 8.43
C LEU A 632 -5.48 -23.68 9.72
N LEU A 633 -4.83 -24.85 9.70
CA LEU A 633 -4.18 -25.42 10.88
C LEU A 633 -2.81 -24.80 11.16
N ASP A 634 -2.02 -24.60 10.11
CA ASP A 634 -0.65 -24.09 10.24
C ASP A 634 -0.26 -23.29 9.00
N TYR A 635 0.37 -22.14 9.23
CA TYR A 635 0.93 -21.32 8.17
C TYR A 635 2.36 -20.91 8.54
N THR A 636 3.32 -21.34 7.75
CA THR A 636 4.73 -20.99 7.94
C THR A 636 5.18 -20.04 6.85
N ALA A 637 5.94 -19.02 7.24
CA ALA A 637 6.46 -18.01 6.33
C ALA A 637 7.89 -17.64 6.68
N CYS A 638 8.72 -17.44 5.66
CA CYS A 638 10.06 -16.90 5.80
C CYS A 638 10.25 -15.74 4.83
N VAL A 639 10.80 -14.64 5.34
CA VAL A 639 10.98 -13.40 4.57
C VAL A 639 12.44 -13.02 4.52
N ASP A 640 12.93 -12.76 3.32
CA ASP A 640 14.19 -12.05 3.07
C ASP A 640 13.89 -10.57 2.80
N CYS A 641 14.04 -9.74 3.83
CA CYS A 641 13.96 -8.29 3.73
C CYS A 641 15.34 -7.62 3.91
N GLY A 642 16.42 -8.33 3.56
CA GLY A 642 17.77 -7.90 3.87
C GLY A 642 18.04 -7.96 5.38
N THR A 643 18.74 -6.97 5.90
CA THR A 643 18.89 -6.83 7.35
C THR A 643 17.56 -6.47 8.01
N VAL A 644 17.14 -7.27 8.99
CA VAL A 644 15.93 -7.02 9.79
C VAL A 644 16.21 -5.91 10.79
N VAL A 645 15.74 -4.69 10.51
CA VAL A 645 16.08 -3.50 11.32
C VAL A 645 15.54 -3.59 12.75
N ASN A 646 14.28 -4.00 12.88
CA ASN A 646 13.62 -4.20 14.17
C ASN A 646 12.84 -5.53 14.14
N THR A 647 13.32 -6.51 14.89
CA THR A 647 12.82 -7.88 14.83
C THR A 647 11.36 -8.01 15.27
N ASN A 648 10.91 -7.23 16.26
CA ASN A 648 9.52 -7.24 16.71
C ASN A 648 8.59 -6.57 15.70
N LEU A 649 8.97 -5.39 15.19
CA LEU A 649 8.12 -4.66 14.21
C LEU A 649 8.04 -5.41 12.89
N ALA A 650 9.13 -6.02 12.43
CA ALA A 650 9.14 -6.84 11.22
C ALA A 650 8.20 -8.05 11.35
N ARG A 651 8.25 -8.75 12.50
CA ARG A 651 7.35 -9.89 12.77
C ARG A 651 5.89 -9.46 12.75
N VAL A 652 5.53 -8.40 13.48
CA VAL A 652 4.15 -7.88 13.53
C VAL A 652 3.67 -7.45 12.14
N GLN A 653 4.52 -6.83 11.32
CA GLN A 653 4.18 -6.49 9.94
C GLN A 653 3.94 -7.72 9.09
N THR A 654 4.73 -8.77 9.26
CA THR A 654 4.57 -10.03 8.53
C THR A 654 3.28 -10.74 8.92
N GLU A 655 3.06 -10.97 10.21
CA GLU A 655 1.85 -11.62 10.71
C GLU A 655 0.58 -10.87 10.30
N GLY A 656 0.58 -9.53 10.41
CA GLY A 656 -0.54 -8.70 9.99
C GLY A 656 -0.82 -8.72 8.47
N GLY A 657 0.22 -8.84 7.64
CA GLY A 657 0.06 -8.98 6.20
C GLY A 657 -0.41 -10.36 5.77
N LEU A 658 0.12 -11.40 6.41
CA LEU A 658 -0.36 -12.78 6.22
C LEU A 658 -1.85 -12.90 6.53
N LEU A 659 -2.30 -12.29 7.63
CA LEU A 659 -3.72 -12.30 8.00
C LEU A 659 -4.61 -11.63 6.96
N GLN A 660 -4.18 -10.52 6.37
CA GLN A 660 -4.90 -9.90 5.25
C GLN A 660 -4.94 -10.81 4.01
N GLY A 661 -3.84 -11.51 3.71
CA GLY A 661 -3.80 -12.50 2.62
C GLY A 661 -4.69 -13.71 2.87
N ILE A 662 -4.75 -14.22 4.11
CA ILE A 662 -5.66 -15.27 4.53
C ILE A 662 -7.12 -14.81 4.39
N GLY A 663 -7.41 -13.57 4.82
CA GLY A 663 -8.73 -12.95 4.66
C GLY A 663 -9.18 -12.90 3.21
N MET A 664 -8.30 -12.43 2.32
CA MET A 664 -8.54 -12.42 0.87
C MET A 664 -8.83 -13.81 0.32
N THR A 665 -8.14 -14.80 0.85
CA THR A 665 -8.22 -16.16 0.32
C THR A 665 -9.50 -16.87 0.72
N LEU A 666 -10.00 -16.67 1.94
CA LEU A 666 -11.05 -17.51 2.54
C LEU A 666 -12.35 -16.77 2.88
N TYR A 667 -12.33 -15.42 3.06
CA TYR A 667 -13.44 -14.72 3.71
C TYR A 667 -13.91 -13.46 3.02
N GLU A 668 -12.97 -12.61 2.52
CA GLU A 668 -13.27 -11.24 2.13
C GLU A 668 -13.78 -11.14 0.70
N ASP A 669 -14.91 -10.44 0.51
CA ASP A 669 -15.53 -10.21 -0.79
C ASP A 669 -16.29 -8.88 -0.81
N VAL A 670 -16.01 -8.05 -1.81
CA VAL A 670 -16.84 -6.88 -2.16
C VAL A 670 -17.71 -7.26 -3.33
N TRP A 671 -18.99 -7.35 -3.10
CA TRP A 671 -19.93 -7.76 -4.13
C TRP A 671 -21.11 -6.80 -4.28
N TYR A 672 -21.59 -6.71 -5.49
CA TYR A 672 -22.61 -5.77 -5.92
C TYR A 672 -23.86 -6.51 -6.40
N ASN A 673 -25.02 -5.88 -6.22
CA ASN A 673 -26.23 -6.36 -6.87
C ASN A 673 -26.31 -5.87 -8.35
N GLU A 674 -27.34 -6.30 -9.07
CA GLU A 674 -27.60 -5.94 -10.47
C GLU A 674 -27.78 -4.43 -10.73
N LYS A 675 -27.93 -3.62 -9.67
CA LYS A 675 -28.05 -2.15 -9.74
C LYS A 675 -26.74 -1.43 -9.36
N GLY A 676 -25.66 -2.16 -9.13
CA GLY A 676 -24.36 -1.62 -8.72
C GLY A 676 -24.31 -1.17 -7.26
N VAL A 677 -25.26 -1.63 -6.41
CA VAL A 677 -25.24 -1.35 -4.97
C VAL A 677 -24.28 -2.31 -4.30
N ASN A 678 -23.30 -1.78 -3.56
CA ASN A 678 -22.40 -2.58 -2.74
C ASN A 678 -23.17 -3.19 -1.56
N LEU A 679 -23.24 -4.53 -1.52
CA LEU A 679 -23.91 -5.29 -0.47
C LEU A 679 -22.98 -5.62 0.70
N SER A 680 -21.66 -5.48 0.52
CA SER A 680 -20.64 -5.66 1.58
C SER A 680 -20.41 -4.35 2.34
N ASN A 681 -21.47 -3.70 2.81
CA ASN A 681 -21.46 -2.33 3.34
C ASN A 681 -21.31 -2.24 4.88
N SER A 682 -21.14 -3.37 5.54
CA SER A 682 -20.90 -3.42 6.99
C SER A 682 -20.05 -4.64 7.35
N LEU A 683 -19.47 -4.67 8.55
CA LEU A 683 -18.73 -5.83 9.07
C LEU A 683 -19.62 -7.05 9.35
N MET A 684 -20.95 -6.91 9.21
CA MET A 684 -21.88 -8.04 9.22
C MET A 684 -21.84 -8.82 7.90
N GLN A 685 -21.64 -8.14 6.77
CA GLN A 685 -21.57 -8.74 5.43
C GLN A 685 -20.12 -8.92 4.97
N TYR A 686 -19.27 -7.92 5.20
CA TYR A 686 -17.84 -8.00 4.89
C TYR A 686 -17.10 -8.71 6.03
N LYS A 687 -16.65 -9.93 5.79
CA LYS A 687 -16.02 -10.78 6.81
C LYS A 687 -14.49 -10.58 6.81
N ILE A 688 -13.96 -10.23 7.97
CA ILE A 688 -12.51 -10.17 8.22
C ILE A 688 -12.17 -11.33 9.16
N PRO A 689 -11.09 -12.10 8.91
CA PRO A 689 -10.71 -13.18 9.81
C PRO A 689 -10.35 -12.63 11.21
N THR A 690 -10.75 -13.41 12.22
CA THR A 690 -10.45 -13.15 13.61
C THR A 690 -9.41 -14.15 14.12
N ARG A 691 -8.97 -14.02 15.38
CA ARG A 691 -8.05 -14.99 16.00
C ARG A 691 -8.64 -16.42 16.09
N LEU A 692 -9.94 -16.55 15.95
CA LEU A 692 -10.62 -17.87 16.00
C LEU A 692 -10.63 -18.60 14.65
N ASP A 693 -10.25 -17.92 13.56
CA ASP A 693 -10.37 -18.46 12.21
C ASP A 693 -9.08 -19.15 11.72
N PHE A 694 -8.05 -19.23 12.54
CA PHE A 694 -6.80 -19.92 12.24
C PHE A 694 -6.11 -20.41 13.53
N ASP A 695 -5.32 -21.50 13.44
CA ASP A 695 -4.61 -22.05 14.62
C ASP A 695 -3.23 -21.41 14.76
N LYS A 696 -2.32 -21.60 13.80
CA LYS A 696 -0.94 -21.17 13.91
C LYS A 696 -0.48 -20.36 12.71
N ILE A 697 0.22 -19.24 12.99
CA ILE A 697 1.04 -18.51 12.04
C ILE A 697 2.45 -18.41 12.62
N ARG A 698 3.45 -18.91 11.88
CA ARG A 698 4.85 -18.93 12.30
C ARG A 698 5.70 -18.20 11.29
N VAL A 699 6.47 -17.21 11.75
CA VAL A 699 7.26 -16.32 10.92
C VAL A 699 8.72 -16.40 11.31
N GLU A 700 9.57 -16.60 10.31
CA GLU A 700 11.03 -16.53 10.40
C GLU A 700 11.59 -15.57 9.34
N PHE A 701 12.86 -15.26 9.46
CA PHE A 701 13.58 -14.39 8.56
C PHE A 701 14.86 -15.06 8.09
N GLU A 702 15.19 -14.85 6.83
CA GLU A 702 16.54 -15.01 6.29
C GLU A 702 17.11 -13.63 5.97
N SER A 703 18.37 -13.42 6.28
CA SER A 703 19.04 -12.14 6.07
C SER A 703 19.99 -12.23 4.91
N SER A 704 19.65 -11.62 3.79
CA SER A 704 20.61 -11.18 2.77
C SER A 704 21.17 -9.79 3.18
N TYR A 705 22.18 -9.34 2.49
CA TYR A 705 22.70 -7.98 2.66
C TYR A 705 22.52 -7.22 1.36
N GLU A 706 21.64 -6.21 1.35
CA GLU A 706 21.41 -5.38 0.17
C GLU A 706 22.41 -4.22 0.14
N PRO A 707 23.36 -4.19 -0.81
CA PRO A 707 24.42 -3.17 -0.80
C PRO A 707 23.90 -1.73 -0.95
N THR A 708 22.73 -1.56 -1.57
CA THR A 708 22.13 -0.24 -1.81
C THR A 708 21.20 0.20 -0.70
N GLY A 709 20.92 -0.66 0.29
CA GLY A 709 20.00 -0.38 1.39
C GLY A 709 20.68 0.03 2.69
N PRO A 710 19.98 0.75 3.58
CA PRO A 710 20.52 1.22 4.86
C PRO A 710 20.88 0.00 5.73
N PHE A 711 22.17 -0.13 6.09
CA PHE A 711 22.71 -1.28 6.82
C PHE A 711 22.37 -2.64 6.19
N GLY A 712 22.13 -2.69 4.87
CA GLY A 712 21.78 -3.88 4.14
C GLY A 712 20.28 -4.25 4.13
N ALA A 713 19.40 -3.35 4.58
CA ALA A 713 17.95 -3.59 4.64
C ALA A 713 17.26 -3.37 3.29
N LYS A 714 16.26 -4.19 3.01
CA LYS A 714 15.24 -4.03 1.97
C LYS A 714 13.88 -3.68 2.60
N SER A 715 12.83 -3.72 1.81
CA SER A 715 11.47 -3.52 2.29
C SER A 715 10.85 -4.80 2.86
N ILE A 716 9.74 -4.64 3.62
CA ILE A 716 8.92 -5.75 4.11
C ILE A 716 7.41 -5.43 4.02
N GLY A 717 7.05 -4.17 3.72
CA GLY A 717 5.70 -3.66 3.92
C GLY A 717 4.60 -4.41 3.16
N GLU A 718 4.84 -4.83 1.91
CA GLU A 718 3.82 -5.35 1.02
C GLU A 718 3.96 -6.83 0.67
N ILE A 719 5.19 -7.36 0.59
CA ILE A 719 5.43 -8.75 0.19
C ILE A 719 4.64 -9.77 1.02
N VAL A 720 4.43 -9.46 2.27
CA VAL A 720 3.85 -10.33 3.30
C VAL A 720 2.37 -10.72 3.08
N ILE A 721 1.67 -10.11 2.12
CA ILE A 721 0.29 -10.48 1.75
C ILE A 721 0.24 -11.45 0.55
N ASN A 722 1.34 -11.67 -0.16
CA ASN A 722 1.31 -12.24 -1.50
C ASN A 722 1.25 -13.77 -1.52
N THR A 723 1.74 -14.47 -0.47
CA THR A 723 1.83 -15.94 -0.46
C THR A 723 0.57 -16.69 0.00
N PRO A 724 -0.34 -16.14 0.83
CA PRO A 724 -1.45 -16.94 1.37
C PRO A 724 -2.37 -17.54 0.29
N ALA A 725 -2.76 -16.74 -0.71
CA ALA A 725 -3.71 -17.22 -1.72
C ALA A 725 -3.22 -18.46 -2.48
N PRO A 726 -2.04 -18.48 -3.11
CA PRO A 726 -1.59 -19.65 -3.84
C PRO A 726 -1.22 -20.83 -2.94
N ALA A 727 -0.67 -20.60 -1.73
CA ALA A 727 -0.31 -21.68 -0.81
C ALA A 727 -1.56 -22.39 -0.27
N ILE A 728 -2.59 -21.64 0.17
CA ILE A 728 -3.84 -22.20 0.66
C ILE A 728 -4.62 -22.87 -0.48
N ALA A 729 -4.66 -22.27 -1.68
CA ALA A 729 -5.34 -22.88 -2.83
C ALA A 729 -4.74 -24.24 -3.21
N GLN A 730 -3.42 -24.37 -3.16
CA GLN A 730 -2.75 -25.67 -3.36
C GLN A 730 -3.05 -26.66 -2.24
N ALA A 731 -3.01 -26.21 -0.99
CA ALA A 731 -3.35 -27.08 0.15
C ALA A 731 -4.78 -27.62 0.05
N VAL A 732 -5.74 -26.78 -0.37
CA VAL A 732 -7.13 -27.18 -0.64
C VAL A 732 -7.20 -28.17 -1.80
N TYR A 733 -6.47 -27.93 -2.89
CA TYR A 733 -6.39 -28.88 -3.99
C TYR A 733 -5.86 -30.25 -3.53
N ASN A 734 -4.78 -30.27 -2.80
CA ASN A 734 -4.20 -31.52 -2.29
C ASN A 734 -5.17 -32.27 -1.35
N ALA A 735 -5.97 -31.55 -0.55
CA ALA A 735 -7.00 -32.16 0.27
C ALA A 735 -8.16 -32.74 -0.56
N THR A 736 -8.67 -31.98 -1.53
CA THR A 736 -9.98 -32.22 -2.16
C THR A 736 -9.94 -32.65 -3.62
N GLY A 737 -8.83 -32.40 -4.33
CA GLY A 737 -8.73 -32.54 -5.79
C GLY A 737 -9.35 -31.36 -6.58
N VAL A 738 -9.81 -30.30 -5.90
CA VAL A 738 -10.50 -29.16 -6.52
C VAL A 738 -9.53 -27.99 -6.70
N TRP A 739 -9.25 -27.64 -7.96
CA TRP A 739 -8.57 -26.37 -8.29
C TRP A 739 -9.57 -25.21 -8.24
N VAL A 740 -9.36 -24.27 -7.30
CA VAL A 740 -10.15 -23.05 -7.20
C VAL A 740 -9.39 -21.91 -7.85
N ASN A 741 -9.98 -21.31 -8.89
CA ASN A 741 -9.38 -20.21 -9.66
C ASN A 741 -9.92 -18.84 -9.26
N GLU A 742 -10.95 -18.79 -8.43
CA GLU A 742 -11.62 -17.56 -8.02
C GLU A 742 -11.62 -17.44 -6.50
N LEU A 743 -11.06 -16.34 -5.99
CA LEU A 743 -11.09 -16.01 -4.57
C LEU A 743 -12.38 -15.23 -4.21
N PRO A 744 -12.86 -15.34 -2.96
CA PRO A 744 -12.41 -16.25 -1.91
C PRO A 744 -12.77 -17.72 -2.19
N ILE A 745 -12.01 -18.63 -1.58
CA ILE A 745 -12.29 -20.09 -1.61
C ILE A 745 -13.41 -20.37 -0.61
N THR A 746 -14.63 -20.57 -1.11
CA THR A 746 -15.78 -20.80 -0.25
C THR A 746 -16.14 -22.29 -0.17
N PRO A 747 -16.81 -22.73 0.91
CA PRO A 747 -17.33 -24.09 1.02
C PRO A 747 -18.17 -24.53 -0.17
N GLU A 748 -18.99 -23.63 -0.70
CA GLU A 748 -19.82 -23.91 -1.88
C GLU A 748 -18.97 -24.24 -3.13
N LYS A 749 -17.87 -23.49 -3.36
CA LYS A 749 -16.96 -23.76 -4.49
C LYS A 749 -16.29 -25.12 -4.36
N ILE A 750 -15.93 -25.52 -3.13
CA ILE A 750 -15.35 -26.83 -2.84
C ILE A 750 -16.35 -27.93 -3.12
N LEU A 751 -17.57 -27.85 -2.57
CA LEU A 751 -18.62 -28.87 -2.75
C LEU A 751 -19.03 -29.02 -4.22
N LYS A 752 -19.15 -27.91 -4.97
CA LYS A 752 -19.39 -27.93 -6.42
C LYS A 752 -18.25 -28.63 -7.16
N GLY A 753 -17.00 -28.29 -6.84
CA GLY A 753 -15.83 -28.92 -7.45
C GLY A 753 -15.68 -30.40 -7.15
N MET A 754 -16.10 -30.84 -5.97
CA MET A 754 -16.17 -32.25 -5.58
C MET A 754 -17.41 -33.01 -6.10
N HIS A 755 -18.32 -32.34 -6.80
CA HIS A 755 -19.59 -32.84 -7.30
C HIS A 755 -20.53 -33.38 -6.17
N VAL A 756 -20.49 -32.75 -5.00
CA VAL A 756 -21.37 -33.05 -3.87
C VAL A 756 -22.72 -32.34 -4.02
N ILE A 757 -22.69 -31.09 -4.57
CA ILE A 757 -23.87 -30.26 -4.87
C ILE A 757 -23.85 -29.77 -6.29
#